data_fb6fe00a80ecb0ab5cad139bbbfe698b
#
_entry.id   fb6fe00a80ecb0ab5cad139bbbfe698b
#
_cell.length_a   1.000
_cell.length_b   1.000
_cell.length_c   1.000
_cell.angle_alpha   90.00
_cell.angle_beta   90.00
_cell.angle_gamma   90.00
#
_symmetry.space_group_name_H-M   'P 1'
#
loop_
_entity.id
_entity.type
_entity.pdbx_description
1 polymer ?
#
loop_
_entity_poly.entity_id
_entity_poly.type
_entity_poly.pdbx_seq_one_letter_code
_entity_poly.pdbx_strand_id
1 'polypeptide(L)'
;MSVLETPIEYLKGVGPQWATLLKNELQVANFQDLLHLFPTRYIDRTQYYKIQDLQDSSAEVQIIGRIIHLKTVEGKSKAQQRLVATFVDDTGSMELVWFRPSQWLKDHLLINVPYVIFGKCALFAGVFSMAHPEMETLEEQQNTLQGNIQAVYPSTEKLTKRGISQRVMRKLLENLFTEVGKHFQETLPHEMIQPLRLLPKGEALFQIHFPQSQELLAKAQFRLKLEELFYIQLQLIQKNYLNKKLQGYVFPKVGDYFNTFYHQYLPFPLTNAQKRVIKEIRNDVATGAQMNRLLQGDVGAGKTIVALFAMLLALDNQFQACLMAPTEILAQQHYESIASLLAPMDIRIALLTGSTKTKERREIHEGLESGQLQIVVGTHALLEDKVKFHNLGLAIIDEQHRFGVEQRSKLWHKNQLPPHVLIMSATPIPRTLAMSLYGDLDVSVIDELPPGRKPIKTIHQYETHRARVYQFLHDEIAKGRQVYVVYPLIEESEALAFKNLTEGYNQLYTTFPPPKYTIAMVHGQLKPEEKDAQMRLFSEGKAQIMVATTVIEVGVNVPNASVMLIESAERFGLSQLHQLRGRVGRSAEQSYCILMTDVKLSHDSRTRMETMVATCDGFQIAEVDLKLRGPGDLMGKQQSGVLALKIADLVKDGGLLKIARDYATDLIRIDPELADPAHQHVAHTLNMLKRNKGIWNLIS
;
A
#
# COMPACT_ATOMS: atom_id res chain seq x y z
N MET A 1 33.57 11.61 14.79
CA MET A 1 32.47 11.89 13.85
C MET A 1 32.87 11.40 12.47
N SER A 2 32.02 10.68 11.79
CA SER A 2 32.28 10.31 10.40
C SER A 2 32.26 11.57 9.51
N VAL A 3 33.12 11.66 8.52
CA VAL A 3 33.11 12.76 7.53
C VAL A 3 31.71 12.94 6.92
N LEU A 4 30.93 11.86 6.82
CA LEU A 4 29.56 11.89 6.29
C LEU A 4 28.55 12.59 7.22
N GLU A 5 28.85 12.74 8.51
CA GLU A 5 27.98 13.45 9.48
C GLU A 5 28.27 14.95 9.52
N THR A 6 29.23 15.43 8.73
CA THR A 6 29.55 16.87 8.62
C THR A 6 28.33 17.64 8.15
N PRO A 7 27.94 18.75 8.84
CA PRO A 7 26.81 19.57 8.42
C PRO A 7 27.01 20.13 7.02
N ILE A 8 25.91 20.24 6.26
CA ILE A 8 25.93 20.62 4.84
C ILE A 8 26.49 22.04 4.59
N GLU A 9 26.45 22.91 5.58
CA GLU A 9 26.98 24.27 5.51
C GLU A 9 28.50 24.33 5.29
N TYR A 10 29.24 23.27 5.65
CA TYR A 10 30.67 23.18 5.45
C TYR A 10 31.05 22.71 4.04
N LEU A 11 30.09 22.29 3.22
CA LEU A 11 30.36 21.93 1.84
C LEU A 11 30.69 23.16 0.99
N LYS A 12 31.77 23.07 0.24
CA LYS A 12 32.20 24.15 -0.69
C LYS A 12 31.05 24.52 -1.63
N GLY A 13 30.63 25.78 -1.56
CA GLY A 13 29.51 26.32 -2.35
C GLY A 13 28.17 26.35 -1.63
N VAL A 14 28.08 25.88 -0.38
CA VAL A 14 26.88 25.97 0.45
C VAL A 14 27.09 27.00 1.56
N GLY A 15 26.40 28.13 1.45
CA GLY A 15 26.37 29.12 2.54
C GLY A 15 25.21 28.84 3.51
N PRO A 16 25.16 29.54 4.66
CA PRO A 16 24.14 29.32 5.72
C PRO A 16 22.69 29.41 5.21
N GLN A 17 22.42 30.32 4.26
CA GLN A 17 21.10 30.48 3.66
C GLN A 17 20.70 29.25 2.82
N TRP A 18 21.62 28.71 2.03
CA TRP A 18 21.37 27.52 1.24
C TRP A 18 21.28 26.27 2.12
N ALA A 19 22.10 26.18 3.17
CA ALA A 19 22.01 25.08 4.12
C ALA A 19 20.63 25.01 4.80
N THR A 20 20.11 26.15 5.25
CA THR A 20 18.75 26.25 5.82
C THR A 20 17.69 25.84 4.79
N LEU A 21 17.83 26.28 3.54
CA LEU A 21 16.88 25.99 2.47
C LEU A 21 16.89 24.51 2.08
N LEU A 22 18.07 23.91 1.92
CA LEU A 22 18.24 22.47 1.63
C LEU A 22 17.65 21.60 2.74
N LYS A 23 17.87 21.99 3.99
CA LYS A 23 17.29 21.29 5.15
C LYS A 23 15.78 21.35 5.18
N ASN A 24 15.18 22.53 4.91
CA ASN A 24 13.73 22.71 5.01
C ASN A 24 12.96 22.12 3.82
N GLU A 25 13.51 22.24 2.60
CA GLU A 25 12.82 21.84 1.36
C GLU A 25 13.15 20.40 0.95
N LEU A 26 14.38 19.91 1.20
CA LEU A 26 14.84 18.58 0.78
C LEU A 26 15.27 17.69 1.95
N GLN A 27 15.17 18.15 3.20
CA GLN A 27 15.61 17.42 4.41
C GLN A 27 17.10 17.05 4.38
N VAL A 28 17.93 17.86 3.69
CA VAL A 28 19.39 17.66 3.60
C VAL A 28 20.07 18.50 4.65
N ALA A 29 20.54 17.87 5.73
CA ALA A 29 21.20 18.55 6.86
C ALA A 29 22.71 18.31 6.90
N ASN A 30 23.19 17.20 6.35
CA ASN A 30 24.60 16.79 6.38
C ASN A 30 25.04 16.17 5.05
N PHE A 31 26.32 15.77 4.94
CA PHE A 31 26.88 15.18 3.73
C PHE A 31 26.20 13.84 3.36
N GLN A 32 25.87 13.02 4.35
CA GLN A 32 25.17 11.76 4.13
C GLN A 32 23.81 11.96 3.52
N ASP A 33 23.06 12.98 3.97
CA ASP A 33 21.75 13.27 3.42
C ASP A 33 21.84 13.68 1.95
N LEU A 34 22.85 14.50 1.58
CA LEU A 34 23.05 14.90 0.19
C LEU A 34 23.44 13.72 -0.71
N LEU A 35 24.31 12.79 -0.22
CA LEU A 35 24.66 11.56 -0.95
C LEU A 35 23.45 10.64 -1.17
N HIS A 36 22.47 10.67 -0.28
CA HIS A 36 21.26 9.85 -0.38
C HIS A 36 20.07 10.64 -0.93
N LEU A 37 20.29 11.84 -1.47
CA LEU A 37 19.29 12.56 -2.27
C LEU A 37 19.33 12.00 -3.70
N PHE A 38 18.66 10.88 -3.92
CA PHE A 38 18.70 10.19 -5.20
C PHE A 38 17.95 10.96 -6.30
N PRO A 39 18.44 10.87 -7.56
CA PRO A 39 17.75 11.46 -8.70
C PRO A 39 16.35 10.87 -8.91
N THR A 40 15.41 11.69 -9.31
CA THR A 40 14.05 11.29 -9.65
C THR A 40 13.93 10.66 -11.03
N ARG A 41 14.76 11.13 -11.95
CA ARG A 41 14.86 10.64 -13.34
C ARG A 41 16.23 10.88 -13.92
N TYR A 42 16.50 10.27 -15.07
CA TYR A 42 17.71 10.45 -15.83
C TYR A 42 17.36 10.92 -17.24
N ILE A 43 18.16 11.83 -17.78
CA ILE A 43 18.07 12.32 -19.15
C ILE A 43 19.25 11.73 -19.90
N ASP A 44 18.94 10.98 -20.95
CA ASP A 44 19.96 10.48 -21.87
C ASP A 44 20.30 11.56 -22.89
N ARG A 45 21.54 12.03 -22.86
CA ARG A 45 22.06 13.04 -23.78
C ARG A 45 22.99 12.42 -24.83
N THR A 46 22.89 11.12 -25.08
CA THR A 46 23.68 10.46 -26.15
C THR A 46 23.13 10.73 -27.54
N GLN A 47 21.82 11.01 -27.66
CA GLN A 47 21.14 11.14 -28.92
C GLN A 47 20.96 12.61 -29.30
N TYR A 48 21.45 12.97 -30.47
CA TYR A 48 21.19 14.24 -31.09
C TYR A 48 20.14 14.05 -32.18
N TYR A 49 19.12 14.87 -32.15
CA TYR A 49 18.05 14.86 -33.13
C TYR A 49 18.33 15.93 -34.17
N LYS A 50 17.83 15.72 -35.38
CA LYS A 50 17.80 16.74 -36.43
C LYS A 50 16.44 17.44 -36.40
N ILE A 51 16.41 18.72 -36.82
CA ILE A 51 15.17 19.51 -36.83
C ILE A 51 14.09 18.86 -37.69
N GLN A 52 14.46 18.25 -38.83
CA GLN A 52 13.51 17.52 -39.69
C GLN A 52 12.86 16.29 -39.02
N ASP A 53 13.51 15.67 -38.03
CA ASP A 53 13.06 14.44 -37.37
C ASP A 53 12.18 14.74 -36.14
N LEU A 54 11.94 16.02 -35.85
CA LEU A 54 11.15 16.43 -34.70
C LEU A 54 9.69 16.05 -34.89
N GLN A 55 9.10 15.58 -33.82
CA GLN A 55 7.66 15.30 -33.71
C GLN A 55 7.04 16.17 -32.59
N ASP A 56 5.78 16.53 -32.76
CA ASP A 56 5.04 17.22 -31.70
C ASP A 56 4.77 16.23 -30.53
N SER A 57 5.71 16.17 -29.62
CA SER A 57 5.67 15.26 -28.47
C SER A 57 6.14 15.98 -27.21
N SER A 58 5.75 15.44 -26.05
CA SER A 58 6.22 15.94 -24.75
C SER A 58 7.66 15.54 -24.41
N ALA A 59 8.36 14.84 -25.29
CA ALA A 59 9.72 14.39 -25.09
C ALA A 59 10.72 15.57 -25.12
N GLU A 60 11.74 15.50 -24.27
CA GLU A 60 12.88 16.44 -24.31
C GLU A 60 13.87 15.94 -25.36
N VAL A 61 14.33 16.84 -26.22
CA VAL A 61 15.25 16.53 -27.33
C VAL A 61 16.50 17.40 -27.26
N GLN A 62 17.61 16.85 -27.77
CA GLN A 62 18.87 17.53 -27.86
C GLN A 62 19.24 17.75 -29.34
N ILE A 63 19.59 18.99 -29.70
CA ILE A 63 19.86 19.37 -31.10
C ILE A 63 21.14 20.18 -31.16
N ILE A 64 21.99 19.91 -32.16
CA ILE A 64 23.14 20.73 -32.46
C ILE A 64 22.80 21.65 -33.65
N GLY A 65 23.07 22.93 -33.47
CA GLY A 65 22.83 23.93 -34.54
C GLY A 65 23.42 25.26 -34.15
N ARG A 66 23.03 26.31 -34.86
CA ARG A 66 23.51 27.67 -34.62
C ARG A 66 22.37 28.68 -34.67
N ILE A 67 22.50 29.77 -33.89
CA ILE A 67 21.60 30.90 -33.95
C ILE A 67 22.02 31.76 -35.16
N ILE A 68 21.08 32.01 -36.08
CA ILE A 68 21.31 32.89 -37.24
C ILE A 68 20.68 34.27 -37.09
N HIS A 69 19.62 34.37 -36.26
CA HIS A 69 18.91 35.62 -36.06
C HIS A 69 18.36 35.72 -34.63
N LEU A 70 18.45 36.92 -34.02
CA LEU A 70 17.89 37.26 -32.72
C LEU A 70 16.90 38.41 -32.86
N LYS A 71 15.68 38.23 -32.38
CA LYS A 71 14.61 39.23 -32.44
C LYS A 71 13.99 39.41 -31.06
N THR A 72 13.91 40.65 -30.58
CA THR A 72 13.12 41.00 -29.42
C THR A 72 11.71 41.35 -29.87
N VAL A 73 10.70 40.62 -29.37
CA VAL A 73 9.29 40.90 -29.65
C VAL A 73 8.74 41.65 -28.44
N GLU A 74 8.35 42.90 -28.63
CA GLU A 74 7.76 43.74 -27.62
C GLU A 74 6.27 43.38 -27.44
N GLY A 75 5.81 43.23 -26.20
CA GLY A 75 4.41 43.04 -25.85
C GLY A 75 3.85 44.33 -25.22
N LYS A 76 2.54 44.36 -24.96
CA LYS A 76 1.84 45.52 -24.34
C LYS A 76 2.40 45.91 -22.95
N SER A 77 3.25 45.10 -22.32
CA SER A 77 3.95 45.36 -21.06
C SER A 77 5.31 44.68 -21.03
N LYS A 78 6.26 45.19 -20.18
CA LYS A 78 7.57 44.54 -19.97
C LYS A 78 7.44 43.04 -19.60
N ALA A 79 6.34 42.65 -18.97
CA ALA A 79 6.06 41.26 -18.61
C ALA A 79 5.75 40.35 -19.83
N GLN A 80 5.39 40.92 -20.96
CA GLN A 80 5.07 40.24 -22.22
C GLN A 80 6.20 40.27 -23.25
N GLN A 81 7.36 40.85 -22.91
CA GLN A 81 8.53 40.88 -23.76
C GLN A 81 9.10 39.47 -23.96
N ARG A 82 9.40 39.10 -25.21
CA ARG A 82 9.96 37.80 -25.58
C ARG A 82 11.23 38.03 -26.40
N LEU A 83 12.26 37.21 -26.16
CA LEU A 83 13.38 37.05 -27.03
C LEU A 83 13.16 35.81 -27.87
N VAL A 84 13.26 35.95 -29.19
CA VAL A 84 13.10 34.83 -30.14
C VAL A 84 14.37 34.72 -30.94
N ALA A 85 14.96 33.52 -30.95
CA ALA A 85 16.11 33.22 -31.79
C ALA A 85 15.71 32.22 -32.89
N THR A 86 16.14 32.48 -34.13
CA THR A 86 16.06 31.48 -35.18
C THR A 86 17.27 30.57 -35.10
N PHE A 87 17.01 29.30 -34.81
CA PHE A 87 18.03 28.27 -34.68
C PHE A 87 17.96 27.32 -35.85
N VAL A 88 19.09 26.99 -36.45
CA VAL A 88 19.18 26.18 -37.66
C VAL A 88 20.21 25.06 -37.49
N ASP A 89 19.92 23.93 -38.09
CA ASP A 89 20.88 22.87 -38.39
C ASP A 89 21.01 22.69 -39.90
N ASP A 90 21.60 21.59 -40.36
CA ASP A 90 21.73 21.23 -41.77
C ASP A 90 20.42 20.73 -42.42
N THR A 91 19.35 20.54 -41.64
CA THR A 91 18.10 19.93 -42.08
C THR A 91 16.89 20.86 -42.02
N GLY A 92 16.93 21.89 -41.16
CA GLY A 92 15.80 22.79 -40.99
C GLY A 92 16.04 23.96 -40.05
N SER A 93 14.95 24.67 -39.72
CA SER A 93 14.96 25.78 -38.77
C SER A 93 13.86 25.64 -37.73
N MET A 94 14.12 26.13 -36.52
CA MET A 94 13.17 26.21 -35.42
C MET A 94 13.32 27.51 -34.62
N GLU A 95 12.37 27.82 -33.75
CA GLU A 95 12.44 29.00 -32.90
C GLU A 95 12.81 28.65 -31.48
N LEU A 96 13.73 29.40 -30.88
CA LEU A 96 14.02 29.36 -29.44
C LEU A 96 13.38 30.59 -28.79
N VAL A 97 12.58 30.39 -27.74
CA VAL A 97 11.76 31.47 -27.15
C VAL A 97 12.05 31.62 -25.66
N TRP A 98 12.41 32.83 -25.24
CA TRP A 98 12.55 33.18 -23.82
C TRP A 98 11.52 34.25 -23.45
N PHE A 99 10.71 33.93 -22.50
CA PHE A 99 9.79 34.88 -21.90
C PHE A 99 10.51 35.67 -20.81
N ARG A 100 10.32 36.99 -20.77
CA ARG A 100 10.99 37.92 -19.83
C ARG A 100 12.53 37.74 -19.82
N PRO A 101 13.21 37.88 -20.95
CA PRO A 101 14.66 37.66 -21.05
C PRO A 101 15.42 38.63 -20.13
N SER A 102 16.42 38.11 -19.41
CA SER A 102 17.36 38.97 -18.67
C SER A 102 18.30 39.69 -19.65
N GLN A 103 18.84 40.83 -19.25
CA GLN A 103 19.83 41.56 -20.05
C GLN A 103 21.06 40.68 -20.27
N TRP A 104 21.50 39.97 -19.25
CA TRP A 104 22.59 39.00 -19.32
C TRP A 104 22.42 37.98 -20.45
N LEU A 105 21.23 37.43 -20.62
CA LEU A 105 20.95 36.45 -21.69
C LEU A 105 21.12 37.06 -23.09
N LYS A 106 20.67 38.31 -23.25
CA LYS A 106 20.79 39.01 -24.54
C LYS A 106 22.24 39.28 -24.93
N ASP A 107 23.09 39.56 -23.93
CA ASP A 107 24.48 39.92 -24.14
C ASP A 107 25.40 38.70 -24.36
N HIS A 108 24.96 37.49 -23.95
CA HIS A 108 25.74 36.25 -24.00
C HIS A 108 25.36 35.31 -25.14
N LEU A 109 24.25 35.54 -25.85
CA LEU A 109 23.88 34.75 -27.02
C LEU A 109 24.67 35.24 -28.25
N LEU A 110 25.55 34.39 -28.76
CA LEU A 110 26.37 34.67 -29.90
C LEU A 110 25.73 34.13 -31.18
N ILE A 111 25.77 34.93 -32.27
CA ILE A 111 25.27 34.52 -33.60
C ILE A 111 26.36 33.72 -34.32
N ASN A 112 25.96 32.71 -35.07
CA ASN A 112 26.82 31.82 -35.86
C ASN A 112 27.82 30.95 -35.08
N VAL A 113 27.64 30.86 -33.74
CA VAL A 113 28.39 29.93 -32.91
C VAL A 113 27.59 28.60 -32.81
N PRO A 114 28.24 27.44 -32.89
CA PRO A 114 27.55 26.15 -32.67
C PRO A 114 27.17 25.97 -31.21
N TYR A 115 25.88 25.79 -31.00
CA TYR A 115 25.27 25.48 -29.70
C TYR A 115 24.68 24.07 -29.69
N VAL A 116 24.69 23.47 -28.56
CA VAL A 116 23.85 22.33 -28.20
C VAL A 116 22.70 22.85 -27.39
N ILE A 117 21.48 22.66 -27.86
CA ILE A 117 20.25 23.03 -27.18
C ILE A 117 19.52 21.79 -26.66
N PHE A 118 18.90 21.91 -25.50
CA PHE A 118 18.11 20.84 -24.89
C PHE A 118 16.80 21.39 -24.32
N GLY A 119 15.68 20.71 -24.58
CA GLY A 119 14.37 21.10 -24.09
C GLY A 119 13.23 20.38 -24.80
N LYS A 120 12.01 20.77 -24.44
CA LYS A 120 10.78 20.27 -25.08
C LYS A 120 10.46 21.07 -26.31
N CYS A 121 10.18 20.35 -27.41
CA CYS A 121 9.70 20.96 -28.62
C CYS A 121 8.17 20.98 -28.70
N ALA A 122 7.59 22.07 -29.14
CA ALA A 122 6.18 22.21 -29.44
C ALA A 122 6.00 22.77 -30.86
N LEU A 123 5.02 22.28 -31.57
CA LEU A 123 4.69 22.78 -32.91
C LEU A 123 3.68 23.94 -32.74
N PHE A 124 4.08 25.14 -33.14
CA PHE A 124 3.22 26.32 -33.12
C PHE A 124 3.18 27.00 -34.50
N ALA A 125 1.98 27.14 -35.07
CA ALA A 125 1.77 27.71 -36.39
C ALA A 125 2.65 27.09 -37.50
N GLY A 126 2.92 25.80 -37.44
CA GLY A 126 3.73 25.09 -38.44
C GLY A 126 5.25 25.18 -38.25
N VAL A 127 5.72 25.86 -37.19
CA VAL A 127 7.14 25.96 -36.85
C VAL A 127 7.38 25.30 -35.48
N PHE A 128 8.43 24.49 -35.39
CA PHE A 128 8.86 23.96 -34.09
C PHE A 128 9.45 25.08 -33.26
N SER A 129 9.08 25.11 -31.98
CA SER A 129 9.62 26.06 -31.03
C SER A 129 10.02 25.34 -29.71
N MET A 130 11.09 25.87 -29.09
CA MET A 130 11.57 25.42 -27.78
C MET A 130 11.59 26.59 -26.81
N ALA A 131 10.81 26.48 -25.74
CA ALA A 131 10.72 27.53 -24.72
C ALA A 131 11.79 27.33 -23.64
N HIS A 132 12.55 28.39 -23.34
CA HIS A 132 13.62 28.40 -22.33
C HIS A 132 14.59 27.21 -22.48
N PRO A 133 15.21 26.98 -23.67
CA PRO A 133 16.15 25.87 -23.83
C PRO A 133 17.34 25.99 -22.89
N GLU A 134 17.82 24.85 -22.40
CA GLU A 134 19.18 24.77 -21.87
C GLU A 134 20.14 24.87 -23.08
N MET A 135 21.17 25.70 -22.94
CA MET A 135 22.11 25.94 -24.06
C MET A 135 23.55 25.94 -23.54
N GLU A 136 24.41 25.28 -24.27
CA GLU A 136 25.85 25.28 -24.06
C GLU A 136 26.55 25.40 -25.43
N THR A 137 27.69 26.04 -25.47
CA THR A 137 28.51 26.00 -26.71
C THR A 137 29.09 24.59 -26.88
N LEU A 138 29.35 24.19 -28.10
CA LEU A 138 29.92 22.87 -28.40
C LEU A 138 31.28 22.66 -27.70
N GLU A 139 32.07 23.73 -27.55
CA GLU A 139 33.35 23.72 -26.84
C GLU A 139 33.17 23.54 -25.32
N GLU A 140 32.20 24.21 -24.71
CA GLU A 140 31.88 24.03 -23.30
C GLU A 140 31.45 22.61 -23.02
N GLN A 141 30.64 22.00 -23.88
CA GLN A 141 30.18 20.63 -23.73
C GLN A 141 31.31 19.61 -23.85
N GLN A 142 32.26 19.80 -24.76
CA GLN A 142 33.42 18.92 -24.94
C GLN A 142 34.39 18.99 -23.75
N ASN A 143 34.52 20.15 -23.11
CA ASN A 143 35.39 20.37 -21.97
C ASN A 143 34.79 19.96 -20.62
N THR A 144 33.51 19.68 -20.59
CA THR A 144 32.86 19.21 -19.35
C THR A 144 32.92 17.68 -19.32
N LEU A 145 33.40 17.08 -18.22
CA LEU A 145 33.39 15.63 -17.93
C LEU A 145 31.93 15.14 -17.79
N GLN A 146 31.11 15.35 -18.81
CA GLN A 146 29.72 14.98 -18.81
C GLN A 146 29.58 13.54 -19.28
N GLY A 147 29.19 12.65 -18.37
CA GLY A 147 28.62 11.37 -18.75
C GLY A 147 27.36 11.63 -19.60
N ASN A 148 27.14 10.81 -20.58
CA ASN A 148 26.02 10.91 -21.55
C ASN A 148 24.63 10.82 -20.89
N ILE A 149 24.57 10.54 -19.60
CA ILE A 149 23.33 10.37 -18.81
C ILE A 149 23.35 11.39 -17.67
N GLN A 150 22.40 12.29 -17.66
CA GLN A 150 22.30 13.34 -16.64
C GLN A 150 21.24 13.02 -15.60
N ALA A 151 21.63 13.03 -14.33
CA ALA A 151 20.74 12.90 -13.18
C ALA A 151 19.93 14.18 -12.95
N VAL A 152 18.62 14.03 -12.67
CA VAL A 152 17.69 15.14 -12.34
C VAL A 152 17.20 14.94 -10.91
N TYR A 153 17.43 15.94 -10.07
CA TYR A 153 17.11 15.93 -8.64
C TYR A 153 15.75 16.56 -8.34
N PRO A 154 15.11 16.19 -7.22
CA PRO A 154 13.93 16.88 -6.74
C PRO A 154 14.22 18.38 -6.54
N SER A 155 13.29 19.23 -6.92
CA SER A 155 13.42 20.68 -6.78
C SER A 155 12.06 21.31 -6.42
N THR A 156 12.09 22.43 -5.74
CA THR A 156 10.91 23.24 -5.43
C THR A 156 11.05 24.65 -6.04
N GLU A 157 9.93 25.35 -6.19
CA GLU A 157 9.98 26.74 -6.68
C GLU A 157 10.86 27.65 -5.81
N LYS A 158 10.92 27.39 -4.49
CA LYS A 158 11.73 28.18 -3.58
C LYS A 158 13.22 27.97 -3.82
N LEU A 159 13.63 26.72 -4.08
CA LEU A 159 15.02 26.40 -4.42
C LEU A 159 15.43 27.09 -5.72
N THR A 160 14.61 26.99 -6.76
CA THR A 160 14.88 27.58 -8.07
C THR A 160 14.94 29.12 -8.00
N LYS A 161 14.01 29.77 -7.28
CA LYS A 161 14.01 31.24 -7.09
C LYS A 161 15.23 31.75 -6.32
N ARG A 162 15.88 30.90 -5.52
CA ARG A 162 17.10 31.23 -4.76
C ARG A 162 18.39 30.76 -5.44
N GLY A 163 18.30 30.33 -6.70
CA GLY A 163 19.45 29.99 -7.51
C GLY A 163 19.96 28.56 -7.38
N ILE A 164 19.27 27.68 -6.62
CA ILE A 164 19.62 26.26 -6.53
C ILE A 164 18.98 25.53 -7.72
N SER A 165 19.67 25.58 -8.85
CA SER A 165 19.29 24.88 -10.09
C SER A 165 19.85 23.44 -10.13
N GLN A 166 19.46 22.64 -11.12
CA GLN A 166 20.00 21.28 -11.36
C GLN A 166 21.54 21.32 -11.56
N ARG A 167 22.04 22.33 -12.24
CA ARG A 167 23.50 22.55 -12.44
C ARG A 167 24.22 22.81 -11.11
N VAL A 168 23.63 23.63 -10.24
CA VAL A 168 24.17 23.89 -8.90
C VAL A 168 24.16 22.62 -8.06
N MET A 169 23.04 21.88 -8.04
CA MET A 169 22.93 20.62 -7.28
C MET A 169 23.99 19.61 -7.71
N ARG A 170 24.21 19.47 -9.01
CA ARG A 170 25.26 18.63 -9.56
C ARG A 170 26.65 19.07 -9.08
N LYS A 171 26.95 20.39 -9.11
CA LYS A 171 28.23 20.95 -8.65
C LYS A 171 28.46 20.70 -7.16
N LEU A 172 27.42 20.79 -6.32
CA LEU A 172 27.51 20.48 -4.92
C LEU A 172 27.88 18.98 -4.70
N LEU A 173 27.29 18.08 -5.46
CA LEU A 173 27.62 16.65 -5.40
C LEU A 173 29.06 16.38 -5.90
N GLU A 174 29.52 17.03 -6.96
CA GLU A 174 30.92 16.93 -7.41
C GLU A 174 31.89 17.35 -6.30
N ASN A 175 31.62 18.49 -5.66
CA ASN A 175 32.40 18.97 -4.52
C ASN A 175 32.37 17.98 -3.37
N LEU A 176 31.20 17.40 -3.07
CA LEU A 176 31.04 16.41 -2.00
C LEU A 176 31.85 15.15 -2.27
N PHE A 177 31.80 14.58 -3.50
CA PHE A 177 32.60 13.41 -3.85
C PHE A 177 34.11 13.69 -3.84
N THR A 178 34.51 14.93 -4.15
CA THR A 178 35.92 15.35 -4.03
C THR A 178 36.37 15.37 -2.57
N GLU A 179 35.51 15.80 -1.64
CA GLU A 179 35.80 15.94 -0.22
C GLU A 179 35.73 14.60 0.52
N VAL A 180 34.65 13.81 0.26
CA VAL A 180 34.47 12.51 0.90
C VAL A 180 35.45 11.47 0.39
N GLY A 181 35.89 11.55 -0.86
CA GLY A 181 36.90 10.71 -1.45
C GLY A 181 36.60 9.21 -1.37
N LYS A 182 37.57 8.43 -0.80
CA LYS A 182 37.47 6.96 -0.67
C LYS A 182 36.86 6.49 0.64
N HIS A 183 36.24 7.36 1.44
CA HIS A 183 35.72 7.07 2.79
C HIS A 183 34.38 6.33 2.81
N PHE A 184 34.12 5.48 1.84
CA PHE A 184 32.92 4.65 1.82
C PHE A 184 33.23 3.26 2.39
N GLN A 185 32.69 3.01 3.57
CA GLN A 185 32.73 1.65 4.15
C GLN A 185 31.64 0.78 3.51
N GLU A 186 31.99 -0.48 3.28
CA GLU A 186 31.00 -1.45 2.83
C GLU A 186 29.96 -1.71 3.92
N THR A 187 28.73 -1.91 3.50
CA THR A 187 27.59 -2.04 4.40
C THR A 187 26.89 -3.39 4.27
N LEU A 188 27.07 -4.11 3.16
CA LEU A 188 26.46 -5.43 2.95
C LEU A 188 27.43 -6.55 3.32
N PRO A 189 26.90 -7.72 3.76
CA PRO A 189 27.74 -8.89 4.04
C PRO A 189 28.47 -9.40 2.79
N HIS A 190 29.67 -9.92 2.96
CA HIS A 190 30.47 -10.44 1.84
C HIS A 190 29.80 -11.58 1.09
N GLU A 191 29.04 -12.41 1.80
CA GLU A 191 28.24 -13.52 1.27
C GLU A 191 27.17 -13.06 0.28
N MET A 192 26.84 -11.78 0.30
CA MET A 192 25.86 -11.16 -0.59
C MET A 192 26.52 -10.46 -1.78
N ILE A 193 27.69 -9.84 -1.55
CA ILE A 193 28.36 -9.01 -2.56
C ILE A 193 28.88 -9.86 -3.72
N GLN A 194 29.59 -10.93 -3.43
CA GLN A 194 30.27 -11.75 -4.45
C GLN A 194 29.29 -12.55 -5.33
N PRO A 195 28.33 -13.31 -4.77
CA PRO A 195 27.39 -14.10 -5.60
C PRO A 195 26.52 -13.22 -6.50
N LEU A 196 26.13 -12.03 -6.02
CA LEU A 196 25.30 -11.10 -6.76
C LEU A 196 26.10 -10.11 -7.62
N ARG A 197 27.43 -10.19 -7.61
CA ARG A 197 28.33 -9.29 -8.36
C ARG A 197 28.00 -7.82 -8.17
N LEU A 198 27.79 -7.42 -6.91
CA LEU A 198 27.39 -6.06 -6.56
C LEU A 198 28.56 -5.10 -6.74
N LEU A 199 28.26 -3.88 -7.20
CA LEU A 199 29.24 -2.80 -7.19
C LEU A 199 29.65 -2.44 -5.75
N PRO A 200 30.90 -2.04 -5.51
CA PRO A 200 31.29 -1.44 -4.23
C PRO A 200 30.43 -0.24 -3.89
N LYS A 201 30.17 0.01 -2.60
CA LYS A 201 29.23 1.08 -2.18
C LYS A 201 29.59 2.45 -2.75
N GLY A 202 30.86 2.83 -2.69
CA GLY A 202 31.32 4.13 -3.20
C GLY A 202 31.11 4.28 -4.69
N GLU A 203 31.36 3.22 -5.47
CA GLU A 203 31.14 3.20 -6.89
C GLU A 203 29.63 3.27 -7.23
N ALA A 204 28.79 2.53 -6.51
CA ALA A 204 27.35 2.59 -6.71
C ALA A 204 26.80 3.98 -6.40
N LEU A 205 27.23 4.64 -5.32
CA LEU A 205 26.88 6.02 -4.99
C LEU A 205 27.39 7.00 -6.05
N PHE A 206 28.57 6.78 -6.62
CA PHE A 206 29.06 7.62 -7.70
C PHE A 206 28.24 7.45 -8.98
N GLN A 207 28.01 6.20 -9.40
CA GLN A 207 27.28 5.88 -10.64
C GLN A 207 25.78 6.29 -10.59
N ILE A 208 25.16 6.37 -9.42
CA ILE A 208 23.77 6.85 -9.31
C ILE A 208 23.68 8.36 -9.56
N HIS A 209 24.71 9.14 -9.23
CA HIS A 209 24.76 10.58 -9.40
C HIS A 209 25.42 10.99 -10.73
N PHE A 210 26.45 10.25 -11.15
CA PHE A 210 27.26 10.50 -12.34
C PHE A 210 27.40 9.23 -13.19
N PRO A 211 26.31 8.75 -13.78
CA PRO A 211 26.32 7.50 -14.54
C PRO A 211 27.18 7.61 -15.79
N GLN A 212 28.12 6.70 -15.92
CA GLN A 212 28.99 6.60 -17.09
C GLN A 212 28.36 5.79 -18.22
N SER A 213 27.48 4.85 -17.89
CA SER A 213 26.70 4.06 -18.86
C SER A 213 25.36 3.63 -18.25
N GLN A 214 24.41 3.24 -19.11
CA GLN A 214 23.11 2.67 -18.69
C GLN A 214 23.31 1.39 -17.87
N GLU A 215 24.29 0.56 -18.24
CA GLU A 215 24.60 -0.69 -17.54
C GLU A 215 25.10 -0.42 -16.11
N LEU A 216 26.05 0.52 -15.94
CA LEU A 216 26.57 0.88 -14.62
C LEU A 216 25.49 1.54 -13.75
N LEU A 217 24.64 2.39 -14.35
CA LEU A 217 23.50 2.96 -13.67
C LEU A 217 22.55 1.87 -13.14
N ALA A 218 22.21 0.89 -13.99
CA ALA A 218 21.34 -0.22 -13.59
C ALA A 218 21.95 -1.05 -12.45
N LYS A 219 23.26 -1.33 -12.51
CA LYS A 219 23.98 -2.03 -11.43
C LYS A 219 24.02 -1.21 -10.13
N ALA A 220 24.19 0.11 -10.22
CA ALA A 220 24.16 1.00 -9.07
C ALA A 220 22.75 1.05 -8.42
N GLN A 221 21.71 1.18 -9.23
CA GLN A 221 20.33 1.12 -8.77
C GLN A 221 20.01 -0.21 -8.10
N PHE A 222 20.40 -1.32 -8.71
CA PHE A 222 20.22 -2.66 -8.15
C PHE A 222 20.88 -2.77 -6.77
N ARG A 223 22.15 -2.34 -6.66
CA ARG A 223 22.91 -2.39 -5.40
C ARG A 223 22.28 -1.57 -4.29
N LEU A 224 21.89 -0.31 -4.58
CA LEU A 224 21.37 0.61 -3.57
C LEU A 224 19.95 0.23 -3.14
N LYS A 225 19.11 -0.20 -4.09
CA LYS A 225 17.76 -0.74 -3.77
C LYS A 225 17.85 -2.00 -2.92
N LEU A 226 18.75 -2.91 -3.27
CA LEU A 226 18.95 -4.14 -2.52
C LEU A 226 19.42 -3.86 -1.09
N GLU A 227 20.35 -2.90 -0.91
CA GLU A 227 20.83 -2.47 0.41
C GLU A 227 19.68 -1.92 1.27
N GLU A 228 18.88 -1.02 0.72
CA GLU A 228 17.75 -0.44 1.44
C GLU A 228 16.76 -1.51 1.89
N LEU A 229 16.38 -2.42 0.99
CA LEU A 229 15.48 -3.53 1.29
C LEU A 229 16.09 -4.54 2.27
N PHE A 230 17.39 -4.82 2.17
CA PHE A 230 18.08 -5.74 3.06
C PHE A 230 18.03 -5.27 4.52
N TYR A 231 18.36 -4.00 4.79
CA TYR A 231 18.34 -3.47 6.15
C TYR A 231 16.93 -3.44 6.75
N ILE A 232 15.92 -3.18 5.94
CA ILE A 232 14.53 -3.28 6.38
C ILE A 232 14.19 -4.72 6.77
N GLN A 233 14.51 -5.70 5.91
CA GLN A 233 14.24 -7.10 6.21
C GLN A 233 15.07 -7.60 7.42
N LEU A 234 16.32 -7.20 7.49
CA LEU A 234 17.20 -7.57 8.60
C LEU A 234 16.64 -7.12 9.95
N GLN A 235 16.16 -5.88 10.03
CA GLN A 235 15.54 -5.36 11.24
C GLN A 235 14.26 -6.10 11.62
N LEU A 236 13.39 -6.35 10.64
CA LEU A 236 12.12 -7.05 10.86
C LEU A 236 12.37 -8.50 11.32
N ILE A 237 13.29 -9.21 10.66
CA ILE A 237 13.61 -10.59 10.98
C ILE A 237 14.32 -10.69 12.35
N GLN A 238 15.23 -9.76 12.66
CA GLN A 238 15.90 -9.70 13.97
C GLN A 238 14.87 -9.46 15.07
N LYS A 239 13.94 -8.52 14.88
CA LYS A 239 12.86 -8.27 15.85
C LYS A 239 11.96 -9.50 16.02
N ASN A 240 11.57 -10.16 14.93
CA ASN A 240 10.79 -11.40 15.01
C ASN A 240 11.57 -12.51 15.74
N TYR A 241 12.86 -12.66 15.46
CA TYR A 241 13.71 -13.61 16.17
C TYR A 241 13.76 -13.33 17.69
N LEU A 242 13.91 -12.06 18.08
CA LEU A 242 13.89 -11.66 19.49
C LEU A 242 12.50 -11.88 20.12
N ASN A 243 11.43 -11.58 19.40
CA ASN A 243 10.07 -11.84 19.86
C ASN A 243 9.82 -13.36 20.05
N LYS A 244 10.37 -14.22 19.19
CA LYS A 244 10.30 -15.69 19.34
C LYS A 244 11.12 -16.22 20.54
N LYS A 245 12.02 -15.43 21.11
CA LYS A 245 12.67 -15.74 22.40
C LYS A 245 11.77 -15.40 23.60
N LEU A 246 10.69 -14.64 23.43
CA LEU A 246 9.71 -14.40 24.47
C LEU A 246 8.97 -15.70 24.78
N GLN A 247 8.96 -16.08 26.04
CA GLN A 247 8.24 -17.24 26.50
C GLN A 247 6.75 -17.05 26.23
N GLY A 248 6.16 -17.99 25.52
CA GLY A 248 4.74 -18.10 25.28
C GLY A 248 4.16 -19.33 26.02
N TYR A 249 2.86 -19.44 26.04
CA TYR A 249 2.21 -20.64 26.49
C TYR A 249 2.47 -21.80 25.54
N VAL A 250 2.51 -23.04 26.07
CA VAL A 250 2.66 -24.24 25.23
C VAL A 250 1.33 -24.97 25.17
N PHE A 251 0.85 -25.25 23.95
CA PHE A 251 -0.34 -26.06 23.72
C PHE A 251 0.06 -27.43 23.13
N PRO A 252 0.52 -28.37 23.96
CA PRO A 252 1.04 -29.65 23.49
C PRO A 252 -0.05 -30.60 23.04
N LYS A 253 -1.28 -30.45 23.56
CA LYS A 253 -2.37 -31.41 23.35
C LYS A 253 -3.29 -31.00 22.21
N VAL A 254 -3.63 -31.96 21.35
CA VAL A 254 -4.82 -31.94 20.50
C VAL A 254 -5.81 -32.89 21.17
N GLY A 255 -6.73 -32.33 21.94
CA GLY A 255 -7.59 -33.09 22.82
C GLY A 255 -8.99 -33.33 22.28
N ASP A 256 -9.93 -33.52 23.19
CA ASP A 256 -11.29 -33.95 22.85
C ASP A 256 -12.11 -32.85 22.17
N TYR A 257 -11.95 -31.58 22.51
CA TYR A 257 -12.68 -30.50 21.88
C TYR A 257 -12.36 -30.42 20.39
N PHE A 258 -11.06 -30.44 20.05
CA PHE A 258 -10.61 -30.36 18.65
C PHE A 258 -11.06 -31.59 17.85
N ASN A 259 -10.81 -32.80 18.37
CA ASN A 259 -11.09 -34.05 17.68
C ASN A 259 -12.59 -34.31 17.51
N THR A 260 -13.38 -34.07 18.56
CA THR A 260 -14.84 -34.25 18.51
C THR A 260 -15.47 -33.28 17.53
N PHE A 261 -15.06 -32.01 17.56
CA PHE A 261 -15.54 -31.04 16.58
C PHE A 261 -15.16 -31.43 15.14
N TYR A 262 -13.90 -31.83 14.89
CA TYR A 262 -13.42 -32.20 13.56
C TYR A 262 -14.15 -33.43 12.99
N HIS A 263 -14.37 -34.46 13.81
CA HIS A 263 -14.90 -35.73 13.33
C HIS A 263 -16.44 -35.82 13.38
N GLN A 264 -17.10 -35.09 14.26
CA GLN A 264 -18.54 -35.27 14.52
C GLN A 264 -19.37 -34.03 14.16
N TYR A 265 -18.88 -32.82 14.38
CA TYR A 265 -19.71 -31.61 14.32
C TYR A 265 -19.34 -30.66 13.19
N LEU A 266 -18.23 -30.88 12.51
CA LEU A 266 -17.87 -30.05 11.35
C LEU A 266 -18.80 -30.34 10.16
N PRO A 267 -19.64 -29.38 9.73
CA PRO A 267 -20.70 -29.64 8.75
C PRO A 267 -20.21 -29.76 7.28
N PHE A 268 -18.90 -29.54 7.03
CA PHE A 268 -18.30 -29.57 5.71
C PHE A 268 -16.81 -29.96 5.79
N PRO A 269 -16.24 -30.57 4.73
CA PRO A 269 -14.82 -30.89 4.72
C PRO A 269 -13.95 -29.61 4.63
N LEU A 270 -12.82 -29.61 5.36
CA LEU A 270 -11.82 -28.55 5.24
C LEU A 270 -11.08 -28.64 3.92
N THR A 271 -10.75 -27.48 3.32
CA THR A 271 -9.85 -27.40 2.17
C THR A 271 -8.41 -27.77 2.57
N ASN A 272 -7.56 -28.10 1.59
CA ASN A 272 -6.16 -28.41 1.86
C ASN A 272 -5.42 -27.18 2.43
N ALA A 273 -5.74 -25.97 1.96
CA ALA A 273 -5.21 -24.74 2.50
C ALA A 273 -5.59 -24.52 3.97
N GLN A 274 -6.84 -24.76 4.35
CA GLN A 274 -7.28 -24.66 5.74
C GLN A 274 -6.56 -25.69 6.64
N LYS A 275 -6.43 -26.95 6.19
CA LYS A 275 -5.69 -28.00 6.91
C LYS A 275 -4.22 -27.62 7.09
N ARG A 276 -3.57 -27.08 6.05
CA ARG A 276 -2.19 -26.60 6.11
C ARG A 276 -2.03 -25.52 7.18
N VAL A 277 -2.90 -24.51 7.15
CA VAL A 277 -2.82 -23.38 8.09
C VAL A 277 -3.09 -23.82 9.54
N ILE A 278 -4.07 -24.70 9.78
CA ILE A 278 -4.32 -25.26 11.11
C ILE A 278 -3.08 -26.01 11.63
N LYS A 279 -2.38 -26.76 10.74
CA LYS A 279 -1.13 -27.45 11.10
C LYS A 279 0.00 -26.44 11.42
N GLU A 280 0.10 -25.33 10.68
CA GLU A 280 1.07 -24.25 10.95
C GLU A 280 0.81 -23.64 12.34
N ILE A 281 -0.44 -23.27 12.65
CA ILE A 281 -0.84 -22.73 13.94
C ILE A 281 -0.52 -23.72 15.07
N ARG A 282 -0.89 -25.00 14.89
CA ARG A 282 -0.58 -26.04 15.88
C ARG A 282 0.92 -26.17 16.16
N ASN A 283 1.73 -26.13 15.11
CA ASN A 283 3.18 -26.21 15.27
C ASN A 283 3.72 -25.01 16.06
N ASP A 284 3.25 -23.81 15.77
CA ASP A 284 3.69 -22.59 16.47
C ASP A 284 3.36 -22.63 17.95
N VAL A 285 2.11 -22.92 18.32
CA VAL A 285 1.67 -22.92 19.71
C VAL A 285 2.25 -24.07 20.55
N ALA A 286 2.88 -25.06 19.91
CA ALA A 286 3.58 -26.16 20.56
C ALA A 286 5.04 -25.85 20.92
N THR A 287 5.65 -24.76 20.39
CA THR A 287 7.08 -24.48 20.52
C THR A 287 7.49 -23.81 21.83
N GLY A 288 6.57 -23.25 22.59
CA GLY A 288 6.87 -22.42 23.76
C GLY A 288 7.26 -20.97 23.43
N ALA A 289 7.28 -20.61 22.16
CA ALA A 289 7.38 -19.22 21.72
C ALA A 289 5.99 -18.61 21.56
N GLN A 290 5.84 -17.30 21.80
CA GLN A 290 4.59 -16.61 21.50
C GLN A 290 4.28 -16.65 19.99
N MET A 291 3.16 -17.23 19.59
CA MET A 291 2.69 -17.15 18.21
C MET A 291 2.17 -15.75 17.92
N ASN A 292 2.68 -15.12 16.86
CA ASN A 292 2.15 -13.91 16.26
C ASN A 292 1.95 -14.18 14.77
N ARG A 293 0.70 -14.47 14.35
CA ARG A 293 0.44 -14.96 12.99
C ARG A 293 -0.65 -14.15 12.29
N LEU A 294 -0.39 -13.76 11.05
CA LEU A 294 -1.36 -13.15 10.15
C LEU A 294 -1.99 -14.22 9.25
N LEU A 295 -3.28 -14.43 9.38
CA LEU A 295 -4.09 -15.28 8.52
C LEU A 295 -4.76 -14.45 7.43
N GLN A 296 -4.29 -14.61 6.21
CA GLN A 296 -4.86 -13.98 5.03
C GLN A 296 -5.70 -14.96 4.22
N GLY A 297 -6.76 -14.45 3.63
CA GLY A 297 -7.61 -15.22 2.73
C GLY A 297 -8.74 -14.36 2.22
N ASP A 298 -9.24 -14.70 1.06
CA ASP A 298 -10.33 -13.98 0.43
C ASP A 298 -11.61 -13.98 1.29
N VAL A 299 -12.57 -13.13 0.95
CA VAL A 299 -13.88 -13.11 1.60
C VAL A 299 -14.55 -14.47 1.41
N GLY A 300 -14.89 -15.12 2.54
CA GLY A 300 -15.50 -16.45 2.54
C GLY A 300 -14.54 -17.63 2.31
N ALA A 301 -13.22 -17.43 2.40
CA ALA A 301 -12.22 -18.51 2.39
C ALA A 301 -12.26 -19.41 3.66
N GLY A 302 -13.10 -19.06 4.65
CA GLY A 302 -13.26 -19.83 5.88
C GLY A 302 -12.25 -19.50 6.97
N LYS A 303 -11.74 -18.27 7.04
CA LYS A 303 -10.85 -17.82 8.12
C LYS A 303 -11.43 -18.06 9.51
N THR A 304 -12.74 -17.83 9.70
CA THR A 304 -13.44 -18.04 10.97
C THR A 304 -13.39 -19.50 11.44
N ILE A 305 -13.45 -20.48 10.52
CA ILE A 305 -13.34 -21.89 10.91
C ILE A 305 -11.92 -22.25 11.36
N VAL A 306 -10.89 -21.67 10.72
CA VAL A 306 -9.50 -21.85 11.17
C VAL A 306 -9.28 -21.21 12.55
N ALA A 307 -9.86 -20.03 12.77
CA ALA A 307 -9.86 -19.36 14.07
C ALA A 307 -10.55 -20.22 15.15
N LEU A 308 -11.68 -20.85 14.82
CA LEU A 308 -12.38 -21.76 15.72
C LEU A 308 -11.51 -22.97 16.11
N PHE A 309 -10.82 -23.60 15.15
CA PHE A 309 -9.88 -24.68 15.47
C PHE A 309 -8.72 -24.22 16.36
N ALA A 310 -8.23 -23.00 16.18
CA ALA A 310 -7.23 -22.44 17.09
C ALA A 310 -7.78 -22.21 18.51
N MET A 311 -9.05 -21.77 18.65
CA MET A 311 -9.73 -21.66 19.96
C MET A 311 -9.86 -23.03 20.62
N LEU A 312 -10.29 -24.06 19.88
CA LEU A 312 -10.44 -25.41 20.42
C LEU A 312 -9.10 -25.99 20.90
N LEU A 313 -8.00 -25.70 20.20
CA LEU A 313 -6.65 -26.04 20.66
C LEU A 313 -6.32 -25.35 22.02
N ALA A 314 -6.69 -24.08 22.18
CA ALA A 314 -6.50 -23.39 23.45
C ALA A 314 -7.31 -24.02 24.57
N LEU A 315 -8.57 -24.36 24.32
CA LEU A 315 -9.45 -25.01 25.28
C LEU A 315 -8.95 -26.41 25.70
N ASP A 316 -8.48 -27.22 24.76
CA ASP A 316 -7.86 -28.53 25.00
C ASP A 316 -6.66 -28.46 25.97
N ASN A 317 -6.03 -27.28 26.06
CA ASN A 317 -4.89 -26.99 26.90
C ASN A 317 -5.28 -26.12 28.15
N GLN A 318 -6.56 -26.03 28.45
CA GLN A 318 -7.14 -25.32 29.65
C GLN A 318 -6.91 -23.80 29.60
N PHE A 319 -6.81 -23.21 28.41
CA PHE A 319 -6.72 -21.77 28.19
C PHE A 319 -8.04 -21.22 27.66
N GLN A 320 -8.33 -19.99 28.03
CA GLN A 320 -9.41 -19.20 27.42
C GLN A 320 -8.99 -18.59 26.10
N ALA A 321 -9.96 -18.33 25.23
CA ALA A 321 -9.76 -17.65 23.95
C ALA A 321 -10.69 -16.43 23.83
N CYS A 322 -10.19 -15.37 23.17
CA CYS A 322 -11.02 -14.23 22.81
C CYS A 322 -10.94 -13.94 21.31
N LEU A 323 -12.06 -13.44 20.74
CA LEU A 323 -12.13 -12.94 19.38
C LEU A 323 -12.59 -11.49 19.40
N MET A 324 -11.76 -10.59 18.88
CA MET A 324 -12.05 -9.17 18.79
C MET A 324 -12.40 -8.79 17.35
N ALA A 325 -13.56 -8.15 17.17
CA ALA A 325 -14.03 -7.61 15.90
C ALA A 325 -14.14 -6.09 15.95
N PRO A 326 -13.98 -5.39 14.82
CA PRO A 326 -13.96 -3.92 14.79
C PRO A 326 -15.31 -3.26 15.04
N THR A 327 -16.41 -3.97 14.84
CA THR A 327 -17.78 -3.46 15.02
C THR A 327 -18.66 -4.43 15.76
N GLU A 328 -19.72 -3.94 16.42
CA GLU A 328 -20.68 -4.76 17.14
C GLU A 328 -21.40 -5.76 16.23
N ILE A 329 -21.74 -5.34 15.02
CA ILE A 329 -22.40 -6.21 14.01
C ILE A 329 -21.51 -7.41 13.67
N LEU A 330 -20.22 -7.18 13.43
CA LEU A 330 -19.28 -8.26 13.14
C LEU A 330 -19.07 -9.17 14.36
N ALA A 331 -18.98 -8.58 15.56
CA ALA A 331 -18.84 -9.35 16.79
C ALA A 331 -20.07 -10.25 16.99
N GLN A 332 -21.27 -9.72 16.79
CA GLN A 332 -22.53 -10.48 16.85
C GLN A 332 -22.53 -11.65 15.87
N GLN A 333 -22.14 -11.41 14.60
CA GLN A 333 -22.10 -12.46 13.58
C GLN A 333 -21.08 -13.55 13.89
N HIS A 334 -19.89 -13.17 14.35
CA HIS A 334 -18.91 -14.16 14.79
C HIS A 334 -19.45 -14.98 15.96
N TYR A 335 -20.07 -14.32 16.94
CA TYR A 335 -20.69 -14.98 18.08
C TYR A 335 -21.75 -15.99 17.64
N GLU A 336 -22.73 -15.57 16.84
CA GLU A 336 -23.82 -16.43 16.36
C GLU A 336 -23.30 -17.62 15.54
N SER A 337 -22.35 -17.36 14.64
CA SER A 337 -21.74 -18.42 13.83
C SER A 337 -20.99 -19.44 14.67
N ILE A 338 -20.15 -18.99 15.61
CA ILE A 338 -19.35 -19.86 16.46
C ILE A 338 -20.26 -20.59 17.48
N ALA A 339 -21.21 -19.88 18.09
CA ALA A 339 -22.15 -20.48 19.04
C ALA A 339 -23.02 -21.57 18.39
N SER A 340 -23.47 -21.33 17.14
CA SER A 340 -24.22 -22.36 16.39
C SER A 340 -23.39 -23.61 16.10
N LEU A 341 -22.11 -23.44 15.72
CA LEU A 341 -21.20 -24.57 15.47
C LEU A 341 -20.84 -25.35 16.76
N LEU A 342 -20.74 -24.64 17.86
CA LEU A 342 -20.38 -25.24 19.17
C LEU A 342 -21.58 -25.67 19.99
N ALA A 343 -22.83 -25.43 19.55
CA ALA A 343 -24.05 -25.78 20.29
C ALA A 343 -24.14 -27.24 20.76
N PRO A 344 -23.59 -28.23 20.00
CA PRO A 344 -23.58 -29.63 20.48
C PRO A 344 -22.49 -29.93 21.53
N MET A 345 -21.60 -28.97 21.83
CA MET A 345 -20.44 -29.16 22.69
C MET A 345 -20.67 -28.41 24.04
N ASP A 346 -20.11 -28.92 25.10
CA ASP A 346 -20.16 -28.24 26.44
C ASP A 346 -19.08 -27.13 26.49
N ILE A 347 -19.29 -26.06 25.69
CA ILE A 347 -18.41 -24.89 25.64
C ILE A 347 -19.25 -23.65 25.85
N ARG A 348 -18.88 -22.84 26.84
CA ARG A 348 -19.55 -21.57 27.15
C ARG A 348 -18.91 -20.45 26.34
N ILE A 349 -19.75 -19.77 25.58
CA ILE A 349 -19.37 -18.60 24.75
C ILE A 349 -20.26 -17.41 25.10
N ALA A 350 -19.71 -16.21 25.18
CA ALA A 350 -20.46 -14.98 25.40
C ALA A 350 -20.03 -13.85 24.42
N LEU A 351 -20.94 -12.87 24.29
CA LEU A 351 -20.71 -11.65 23.48
C LEU A 351 -20.56 -10.45 24.42
N LEU A 352 -19.46 -9.70 24.28
CA LEU A 352 -19.18 -8.49 25.04
C LEU A 352 -18.94 -7.30 24.10
N THR A 353 -19.91 -6.38 24.05
CA THR A 353 -19.85 -5.17 23.22
C THR A 353 -20.11 -3.92 24.06
N GLY A 354 -20.05 -2.74 23.43
CA GLY A 354 -20.41 -1.48 24.09
C GLY A 354 -21.86 -1.45 24.56
N SER A 355 -22.77 -2.07 23.79
CA SER A 355 -24.22 -2.13 24.05
C SER A 355 -24.66 -3.24 25.04
N THR A 356 -23.72 -4.10 25.50
CA THR A 356 -24.05 -5.17 26.48
C THR A 356 -24.55 -4.57 27.77
N LYS A 357 -25.74 -5.04 28.25
CA LYS A 357 -26.40 -4.55 29.46
C LYS A 357 -25.54 -4.79 30.71
N THR A 358 -25.63 -3.89 31.67
CA THR A 358 -24.79 -3.91 32.90
C THR A 358 -24.85 -5.24 33.67
N LYS A 359 -26.03 -5.86 33.79
CA LYS A 359 -26.21 -7.15 34.48
C LYS A 359 -25.45 -8.26 33.73
N GLU A 360 -25.69 -8.38 32.43
CA GLU A 360 -25.06 -9.39 31.59
C GLU A 360 -23.52 -9.19 31.50
N ARG A 361 -23.08 -7.92 31.42
CA ARG A 361 -21.66 -7.57 31.46
C ARG A 361 -20.99 -8.06 32.74
N ARG A 362 -21.67 -7.92 33.88
CA ARG A 362 -21.16 -8.41 35.16
C ARG A 362 -21.03 -9.93 35.16
N GLU A 363 -22.06 -10.65 34.70
CA GLU A 363 -22.05 -12.12 34.62
C GLU A 363 -20.91 -12.61 33.69
N ILE A 364 -20.67 -11.92 32.57
CA ILE A 364 -19.55 -12.22 31.66
C ILE A 364 -18.20 -12.00 32.34
N HIS A 365 -18.01 -10.89 33.08
CA HIS A 365 -16.76 -10.61 33.79
C HIS A 365 -16.49 -11.67 34.88
N GLU A 366 -17.49 -12.02 35.69
CA GLU A 366 -17.38 -13.06 36.71
C GLU A 366 -17.08 -14.43 36.08
N GLY A 367 -17.70 -14.75 34.94
CA GLY A 367 -17.45 -15.98 34.19
C GLY A 367 -16.05 -16.06 33.58
N LEU A 368 -15.51 -14.95 33.10
CA LEU A 368 -14.13 -14.88 32.58
C LEU A 368 -13.09 -15.01 33.71
N GLU A 369 -13.30 -14.32 34.81
CA GLU A 369 -12.37 -14.33 35.95
C GLU A 369 -12.37 -15.69 36.70
N SER A 370 -13.52 -16.36 36.77
CA SER A 370 -13.62 -17.72 37.32
C SER A 370 -13.16 -18.84 36.38
N GLY A 371 -12.95 -18.56 35.11
CA GLY A 371 -12.61 -19.56 34.08
C GLY A 371 -13.83 -20.40 33.59
N GLN A 372 -15.03 -20.13 34.05
CA GLN A 372 -16.24 -20.82 33.59
C GLN A 372 -16.64 -20.45 32.17
N LEU A 373 -16.35 -19.22 31.76
CA LEU A 373 -16.54 -18.75 30.41
C LEU A 373 -15.25 -18.98 29.60
N GLN A 374 -15.32 -19.85 28.62
CA GLN A 374 -14.13 -20.34 27.87
C GLN A 374 -13.81 -19.48 26.64
N ILE A 375 -14.85 -18.99 25.97
CA ILE A 375 -14.69 -18.16 24.76
C ILE A 375 -15.48 -16.87 24.93
N VAL A 376 -14.87 -15.74 24.62
CA VAL A 376 -15.57 -14.46 24.54
C VAL A 376 -15.33 -13.83 23.17
N VAL A 377 -16.41 -13.39 22.53
CA VAL A 377 -16.38 -12.58 21.30
C VAL A 377 -16.78 -11.16 21.66
N GLY A 378 -16.12 -10.16 21.09
CA GLY A 378 -16.49 -8.78 21.40
C GLY A 378 -15.78 -7.75 20.54
N THR A 379 -15.95 -6.49 20.94
CA THR A 379 -15.30 -5.34 20.33
C THR A 379 -14.15 -4.84 21.19
N HIS A 380 -13.75 -3.57 21.02
CA HIS A 380 -12.78 -2.90 21.90
C HIS A 380 -13.16 -2.98 23.41
N ALA A 381 -14.40 -3.29 23.76
CA ALA A 381 -14.82 -3.55 25.15
C ALA A 381 -13.98 -4.63 25.84
N LEU A 382 -13.42 -5.59 25.07
CA LEU A 382 -12.51 -6.62 25.60
C LEU A 382 -11.17 -6.06 26.11
N LEU A 383 -10.80 -4.85 25.69
CA LEU A 383 -9.55 -4.17 26.06
C LEU A 383 -9.67 -3.40 27.37
N GLU A 384 -10.88 -3.21 27.92
CA GLU A 384 -11.11 -2.49 29.16
C GLU A 384 -10.37 -3.18 30.32
N ASP A 385 -9.76 -2.42 31.22
CA ASP A 385 -9.00 -2.96 32.37
C ASP A 385 -9.83 -3.80 33.31
N LYS A 386 -11.16 -3.59 33.34
CA LYS A 386 -12.13 -4.35 34.14
C LYS A 386 -12.34 -5.77 33.63
N VAL A 387 -12.01 -6.05 32.36
CA VAL A 387 -12.11 -7.39 31.79
C VAL A 387 -10.86 -8.17 32.18
N LYS A 388 -11.03 -9.08 33.12
CA LYS A 388 -9.96 -9.97 33.59
C LYS A 388 -10.26 -11.40 33.15
N PHE A 389 -9.22 -12.08 32.69
CA PHE A 389 -9.29 -13.50 32.33
C PHE A 389 -8.65 -14.36 33.44
N HIS A 390 -9.18 -15.53 33.63
CA HIS A 390 -8.55 -16.53 34.47
C HIS A 390 -7.24 -17.02 33.87
N ASN A 391 -7.26 -17.38 32.57
CA ASN A 391 -6.10 -17.90 31.87
C ASN A 391 -6.21 -17.67 30.33
N LEU A 392 -6.06 -16.45 29.86
CA LEU A 392 -6.13 -16.14 28.42
C LEU A 392 -4.90 -16.69 27.70
N GLY A 393 -5.06 -17.67 26.81
CA GLY A 393 -3.97 -18.26 26.03
C GLY A 393 -3.97 -17.86 24.55
N LEU A 394 -5.13 -17.47 24.00
CA LEU A 394 -5.25 -17.10 22.57
C LEU A 394 -6.11 -15.86 22.39
N ALA A 395 -5.60 -14.88 21.67
CA ALA A 395 -6.32 -13.70 21.21
C ALA A 395 -6.42 -13.68 19.69
N ILE A 396 -7.63 -13.57 19.15
CA ILE A 396 -7.90 -13.48 17.72
C ILE A 396 -8.40 -12.07 17.42
N ILE A 397 -7.84 -11.44 16.38
CA ILE A 397 -8.18 -10.08 15.98
C ILE A 397 -8.63 -10.12 14.51
N ASP A 398 -9.88 -9.73 14.25
CA ASP A 398 -10.39 -9.64 12.89
C ASP A 398 -10.23 -8.22 12.34
N GLU A 399 -9.85 -8.10 11.04
CA GLU A 399 -9.67 -6.84 10.32
C GLU A 399 -8.70 -5.86 11.00
N GLN A 400 -7.45 -6.28 11.18
CA GLN A 400 -6.39 -5.56 11.91
C GLN A 400 -6.24 -4.08 11.52
N HIS A 401 -6.45 -3.73 10.25
CA HIS A 401 -6.25 -2.36 9.76
C HIS A 401 -7.11 -1.29 10.47
N ARG A 402 -8.10 -1.72 11.25
CA ARG A 402 -8.97 -0.87 12.08
C ARG A 402 -8.53 -0.77 13.55
N PHE A 403 -7.45 -1.46 13.95
CA PHE A 403 -6.92 -1.45 15.31
C PHE A 403 -5.50 -0.90 15.36
N GLY A 404 -5.24 0.05 16.27
CA GLY A 404 -3.91 0.62 16.51
C GLY A 404 -2.95 -0.34 17.24
N VAL A 405 -1.63 -0.07 17.13
CA VAL A 405 -0.58 -0.84 17.82
C VAL A 405 -0.78 -0.83 19.34
N GLU A 406 -1.19 0.30 19.92
CA GLU A 406 -1.46 0.45 21.36
C GLU A 406 -2.59 -0.45 21.86
N GLN A 407 -3.61 -0.67 21.02
CA GLN A 407 -4.74 -1.54 21.40
C GLN A 407 -4.31 -3.01 21.46
N ARG A 408 -3.38 -3.44 20.61
CA ARG A 408 -2.82 -4.80 20.67
C ARG A 408 -1.96 -5.01 21.90
N SER A 409 -1.17 -4.02 22.28
CA SER A 409 -0.31 -4.12 23.47
C SER A 409 -1.11 -4.34 24.77
N LYS A 410 -2.34 -3.81 24.86
CA LYS A 410 -3.22 -4.03 26.00
C LYS A 410 -3.64 -5.50 26.18
N LEU A 411 -3.79 -6.26 25.09
CA LEU A 411 -4.07 -7.71 25.18
C LEU A 411 -2.88 -8.50 25.76
N TRP A 412 -1.64 -8.05 25.50
CA TRP A 412 -0.44 -8.74 26.01
C TRP A 412 -0.34 -8.70 27.54
N HIS A 413 -0.93 -7.70 28.18
CA HIS A 413 -0.89 -7.52 29.62
C HIS A 413 -2.09 -8.14 30.37
N LYS A 414 -2.98 -8.86 29.65
CA LYS A 414 -4.15 -9.50 30.23
C LYS A 414 -3.86 -10.82 30.96
N ASN A 415 -2.63 -11.34 30.87
CA ASN A 415 -2.20 -12.54 31.59
C ASN A 415 -0.71 -12.41 31.99
N GLN A 416 -0.19 -13.36 32.76
CA GLN A 416 1.21 -13.39 33.22
C GLN A 416 2.22 -13.50 32.07
N LEU A 417 1.94 -14.39 31.10
CA LEU A 417 2.62 -14.45 29.81
C LEU A 417 1.70 -13.89 28.73
N PRO A 418 2.27 -13.30 27.67
CA PRO A 418 1.47 -12.80 26.57
C PRO A 418 0.74 -13.95 25.85
N PRO A 419 -0.55 -13.81 25.54
CA PRO A 419 -1.29 -14.83 24.80
C PRO A 419 -0.75 -14.97 23.38
N HIS A 420 -0.97 -16.12 22.74
CA HIS A 420 -0.80 -16.25 21.30
C HIS A 420 -1.75 -15.31 20.57
N VAL A 421 -1.31 -14.74 19.47
CA VAL A 421 -2.09 -13.79 18.67
C VAL A 421 -2.28 -14.31 17.25
N LEU A 422 -3.54 -14.43 16.84
CA LEU A 422 -3.92 -14.73 15.46
C LEU A 422 -4.67 -13.53 14.89
N ILE A 423 -4.12 -12.92 13.87
CA ILE A 423 -4.71 -11.78 13.18
C ILE A 423 -5.35 -12.27 11.90
N MET A 424 -6.59 -11.89 11.63
CA MET A 424 -7.28 -12.22 10.39
C MET A 424 -7.44 -10.98 9.53
N SER A 425 -7.27 -11.14 8.22
CA SER A 425 -7.57 -10.09 7.24
C SER A 425 -8.33 -10.66 6.04
N ALA A 426 -9.42 -9.99 5.66
CA ALA A 426 -10.18 -10.29 4.46
C ALA A 426 -9.69 -9.50 3.24
N THR A 427 -8.83 -8.48 3.44
CA THR A 427 -8.14 -7.83 2.34
C THR A 427 -6.90 -8.64 2.00
N PRO A 428 -6.84 -9.25 0.82
CA PRO A 428 -5.59 -9.83 0.36
C PRO A 428 -4.57 -8.71 0.21
N ILE A 429 -3.46 -8.83 0.93
CA ILE A 429 -2.30 -7.95 0.77
C ILE A 429 -1.29 -8.73 -0.06
N PRO A 430 -0.70 -8.15 -1.12
CA PRO A 430 0.34 -8.84 -1.87
C PRO A 430 1.38 -9.45 -0.92
N ARG A 431 1.77 -10.71 -1.15
CA ARG A 431 2.70 -11.42 -0.25
C ARG A 431 3.99 -10.63 0.02
N THR A 432 4.51 -9.98 -1.00
CA THR A 432 5.71 -9.13 -0.91
C THR A 432 5.50 -7.95 0.04
N LEU A 433 4.35 -7.30 -0.05
CA LEU A 433 4.00 -6.18 0.80
C LEU A 433 3.70 -6.63 2.25
N ALA A 434 3.01 -7.75 2.41
CA ALA A 434 2.75 -8.33 3.72
C ALA A 434 4.04 -8.67 4.47
N MET A 435 5.01 -9.26 3.77
CA MET A 435 6.34 -9.57 4.32
C MET A 435 7.16 -8.33 4.69
N SER A 436 6.88 -7.17 4.08
CA SER A 436 7.58 -5.91 4.33
C SER A 436 6.95 -5.11 5.46
N LEU A 437 5.62 -5.13 5.54
CA LEU A 437 4.86 -4.31 6.51
C LEU A 437 4.62 -5.02 7.83
N TYR A 438 4.45 -6.34 7.77
CA TYR A 438 4.14 -7.19 8.93
C TYR A 438 5.26 -8.21 9.16
N GLY A 439 6.50 -7.78 8.98
CA GLY A 439 7.65 -8.67 9.11
C GLY A 439 7.88 -9.24 10.51
N ASP A 440 7.17 -8.71 11.51
CA ASP A 440 7.06 -9.23 12.87
C ASP A 440 6.00 -10.34 13.01
N LEU A 441 5.21 -10.61 11.97
CA LEU A 441 4.19 -11.65 11.93
C LEU A 441 4.59 -12.79 11.00
N ASP A 442 4.33 -14.02 11.41
CA ASP A 442 4.32 -15.16 10.50
C ASP A 442 3.06 -15.12 9.65
N VAL A 443 3.15 -15.38 8.36
CA VAL A 443 2.02 -15.23 7.42
C VAL A 443 1.53 -16.58 6.93
N SER A 444 0.24 -16.84 7.12
CA SER A 444 -0.49 -17.98 6.55
C SER A 444 -1.52 -17.49 5.53
N VAL A 445 -1.66 -18.19 4.42
CA VAL A 445 -2.58 -17.84 3.34
C VAL A 445 -3.56 -18.98 3.08
N ILE A 446 -4.86 -18.66 3.05
CA ILE A 446 -5.88 -19.56 2.53
C ILE A 446 -6.13 -19.15 1.08
N ASP A 447 -5.55 -19.87 0.17
CA ASP A 447 -5.57 -19.66 -1.28
C ASP A 447 -6.58 -20.57 -2.01
N GLU A 448 -7.46 -21.24 -1.27
CA GLU A 448 -8.53 -22.08 -1.77
C GLU A 448 -9.88 -21.62 -1.26
N LEU A 449 -10.90 -21.66 -2.12
CA LEU A 449 -12.29 -21.45 -1.71
C LEU A 449 -12.93 -22.77 -1.25
N PRO A 450 -13.89 -22.74 -0.31
CA PRO A 450 -14.62 -23.91 0.14
C PRO A 450 -15.33 -24.60 -1.04
N PRO A 451 -15.42 -25.95 -1.04
CA PRO A 451 -16.07 -26.71 -2.10
C PRO A 451 -17.55 -26.33 -2.23
N GLY A 452 -18.06 -26.36 -3.47
CA GLY A 452 -19.46 -26.04 -3.80
C GLY A 452 -19.75 -24.55 -4.03
N ARG A 453 -18.80 -23.65 -3.82
CA ARG A 453 -18.95 -22.22 -4.11
C ARG A 453 -18.67 -21.95 -5.60
N LYS A 454 -19.63 -21.30 -6.28
CA LYS A 454 -19.45 -20.87 -7.67
C LYS A 454 -18.73 -19.53 -7.74
N PRO A 455 -17.81 -19.32 -8.69
CA PRO A 455 -17.20 -18.04 -8.95
C PRO A 455 -18.25 -16.96 -9.24
N ILE A 456 -18.08 -15.76 -8.68
CA ILE A 456 -19.00 -14.65 -8.93
C ILE A 456 -18.75 -14.12 -10.33
N LYS A 457 -19.78 -14.08 -11.16
CA LYS A 457 -19.68 -13.55 -12.53
C LYS A 457 -19.69 -12.01 -12.46
N THR A 458 -18.53 -11.41 -12.74
CA THR A 458 -18.39 -9.95 -12.78
C THR A 458 -18.62 -9.42 -14.18
N ILE A 459 -19.45 -8.38 -14.33
CA ILE A 459 -19.83 -7.78 -15.60
C ILE A 459 -19.65 -6.27 -15.50
N HIS A 460 -18.97 -5.68 -16.47
CA HIS A 460 -18.87 -4.23 -16.62
C HIS A 460 -19.92 -3.74 -17.61
N GLN A 461 -20.68 -2.69 -17.26
CA GLN A 461 -21.69 -2.05 -18.09
C GLN A 461 -21.57 -0.54 -18.00
N TYR A 462 -21.86 0.12 -19.14
CA TYR A 462 -21.94 1.57 -19.17
C TYR A 462 -23.36 2.05 -18.83
N GLU A 463 -23.44 3.30 -18.35
CA GLU A 463 -24.71 3.96 -18.01
C GLU A 463 -25.78 3.84 -19.11
N THR A 464 -25.38 3.85 -20.37
CA THR A 464 -26.24 3.67 -21.53
C THR A 464 -27.02 2.35 -21.56
N HIS A 465 -26.55 1.34 -20.82
CA HIS A 465 -27.17 0.02 -20.73
C HIS A 465 -28.01 -0.17 -19.45
N ARG A 466 -28.31 0.88 -18.71
CA ARG A 466 -29.05 0.84 -17.43
C ARG A 466 -30.39 0.09 -17.52
N ALA A 467 -31.16 0.32 -18.57
CA ALA A 467 -32.43 -0.36 -18.75
C ALA A 467 -32.27 -1.90 -18.79
N ARG A 468 -31.24 -2.39 -19.46
CA ARG A 468 -30.94 -3.83 -19.55
C ARG A 468 -30.51 -4.40 -18.18
N VAL A 469 -29.75 -3.62 -17.42
CA VAL A 469 -29.36 -4.01 -16.06
C VAL A 469 -30.57 -4.10 -15.16
N TYR A 470 -31.49 -3.11 -15.19
CA TYR A 470 -32.72 -3.14 -14.40
C TYR A 470 -33.64 -4.29 -14.76
N GLN A 471 -33.75 -4.64 -16.07
CA GLN A 471 -34.48 -5.84 -16.48
C GLN A 471 -33.87 -7.11 -15.88
N PHE A 472 -32.53 -7.23 -15.87
CA PHE A 472 -31.83 -8.35 -15.24
C PHE A 472 -32.12 -8.42 -13.73
N LEU A 473 -32.10 -7.28 -13.01
CA LEU A 473 -32.47 -7.24 -11.59
C LEU A 473 -33.89 -7.74 -11.37
N HIS A 474 -34.83 -7.31 -12.23
CA HIS A 474 -36.21 -7.73 -12.18
C HIS A 474 -36.34 -9.27 -12.32
N ASP A 475 -35.60 -9.85 -13.28
CA ASP A 475 -35.61 -11.28 -13.52
C ASP A 475 -35.01 -12.08 -12.33
N GLU A 476 -33.96 -11.57 -11.70
CA GLU A 476 -33.36 -12.22 -10.51
C GLU A 476 -34.29 -12.10 -9.29
N ILE A 477 -34.92 -10.95 -9.08
CA ILE A 477 -35.88 -10.77 -7.98
C ILE A 477 -37.12 -11.68 -8.20
N ALA A 478 -37.58 -11.84 -9.43
CA ALA A 478 -38.68 -12.76 -9.76
C ALA A 478 -38.35 -14.23 -9.42
N LYS A 479 -37.06 -14.60 -9.39
CA LYS A 479 -36.58 -15.90 -8.90
C LYS A 479 -36.50 -16.00 -7.37
N GLY A 480 -36.97 -14.98 -6.65
CA GLY A 480 -36.91 -14.90 -5.19
C GLY A 480 -35.58 -14.45 -4.62
N ARG A 481 -34.68 -13.84 -5.41
CA ARG A 481 -33.37 -13.41 -5.01
C ARG A 481 -33.35 -11.97 -4.54
N GLN A 482 -32.31 -11.61 -3.80
CA GLN A 482 -32.13 -10.25 -3.29
C GLN A 482 -30.94 -9.57 -3.96
N VAL A 483 -30.99 -8.24 -4.00
CA VAL A 483 -30.05 -7.38 -4.73
C VAL A 483 -29.46 -6.32 -3.80
N TYR A 484 -28.16 -6.16 -3.81
CA TYR A 484 -27.47 -4.98 -3.27
C TYR A 484 -27.23 -3.96 -4.38
N VAL A 485 -27.51 -2.70 -4.09
CA VAL A 485 -27.18 -1.55 -4.93
C VAL A 485 -26.32 -0.59 -4.12
N VAL A 486 -25.07 -0.36 -4.54
CA VAL A 486 -24.09 0.42 -3.76
C VAL A 486 -23.68 1.65 -4.54
N TYR A 487 -23.75 2.80 -3.86
CA TYR A 487 -23.33 4.11 -4.36
C TYR A 487 -22.02 4.55 -3.69
N PRO A 488 -21.10 5.26 -4.40
CA PRO A 488 -19.87 5.73 -3.81
C PRO A 488 -20.11 6.85 -2.78
N LEU A 489 -19.27 6.86 -1.72
CA LEU A 489 -19.10 8.04 -0.87
C LEU A 489 -18.24 9.06 -1.64
N ILE A 490 -18.68 10.30 -1.69
CA ILE A 490 -17.91 11.41 -2.28
C ILE A 490 -17.15 12.05 -1.12
N GLU A 491 -15.82 11.90 -1.12
CA GLU A 491 -14.94 12.41 -0.05
C GLU A 491 -15.06 13.93 0.17
N GLU A 492 -15.43 14.70 -0.87
CA GLU A 492 -15.53 16.16 -0.81
C GLU A 492 -16.81 16.68 -0.14
N SER A 493 -17.87 15.85 -0.02
CA SER A 493 -19.14 16.26 0.62
C SER A 493 -20.06 15.09 0.91
N GLU A 494 -20.29 14.80 2.20
CA GLU A 494 -21.33 13.85 2.64
C GLU A 494 -22.73 14.21 2.10
N ALA A 495 -22.99 15.51 1.91
CA ALA A 495 -24.24 16.00 1.36
C ALA A 495 -24.43 15.60 -0.12
N LEU A 496 -23.38 15.61 -0.92
CA LEU A 496 -23.41 15.15 -2.32
C LEU A 496 -23.56 13.64 -2.43
N ALA A 497 -22.90 12.87 -1.57
CA ALA A 497 -23.04 11.41 -1.50
C ALA A 497 -24.50 11.02 -1.15
N PHE A 498 -25.08 11.71 -0.19
CA PHE A 498 -26.48 11.52 0.21
C PHE A 498 -27.46 11.91 -0.92
N LYS A 499 -27.19 12.99 -1.65
CA LYS A 499 -28.00 13.40 -2.79
C LYS A 499 -28.00 12.33 -3.88
N ASN A 500 -26.84 11.81 -4.27
CA ASN A 500 -26.73 10.76 -5.29
C ASN A 500 -27.42 9.47 -4.86
N LEU A 501 -27.27 9.08 -3.59
CA LEU A 501 -28.01 7.95 -3.01
C LEU A 501 -29.52 8.15 -3.10
N THR A 502 -30.00 9.34 -2.74
CA THR A 502 -31.44 9.67 -2.73
C THR A 502 -32.01 9.72 -4.16
N GLU A 503 -31.27 10.30 -5.10
CA GLU A 503 -31.66 10.29 -6.52
C GLU A 503 -31.72 8.86 -7.07
N GLY A 504 -30.71 8.05 -6.79
CA GLY A 504 -30.69 6.64 -7.18
C GLY A 504 -31.79 5.82 -6.53
N TYR A 505 -32.07 6.05 -5.25
CA TYR A 505 -33.20 5.44 -4.54
C TYR A 505 -34.51 5.78 -5.21
N ASN A 506 -34.75 7.05 -5.58
CA ASN A 506 -35.98 7.49 -6.26
C ASN A 506 -36.12 6.84 -7.65
N GLN A 507 -35.03 6.68 -8.39
CA GLN A 507 -35.05 5.97 -9.68
C GLN A 507 -35.43 4.49 -9.49
N LEU A 508 -34.86 3.82 -8.51
CA LEU A 508 -35.18 2.44 -8.17
C LEU A 508 -36.62 2.32 -7.68
N TYR A 509 -37.09 3.25 -6.85
CA TYR A 509 -38.50 3.30 -6.36
C TYR A 509 -39.49 3.44 -7.50
N THR A 510 -39.16 4.21 -8.54
CA THR A 510 -40.00 4.34 -9.75
C THR A 510 -40.01 3.05 -10.58
N THR A 511 -38.83 2.35 -10.65
CA THR A 511 -38.71 1.13 -11.46
C THR A 511 -39.24 -0.10 -10.74
N PHE A 512 -39.15 -0.13 -9.41
CA PHE A 512 -39.55 -1.23 -8.52
C PHE A 512 -40.61 -0.69 -7.52
N PRO A 513 -41.83 -0.40 -7.96
CA PRO A 513 -42.83 0.28 -7.13
C PRO A 513 -43.44 -0.65 -6.07
N PRO A 514 -43.77 -0.09 -4.88
CA PRO A 514 -44.56 -0.79 -3.87
C PRO A 514 -46.00 -1.01 -4.37
N PRO A 515 -46.74 -1.97 -3.80
CA PRO A 515 -46.34 -2.90 -2.74
C PRO A 515 -45.59 -4.13 -3.25
N LYS A 516 -45.35 -4.24 -4.55
CA LYS A 516 -44.75 -5.41 -5.19
C LYS A 516 -43.30 -5.59 -4.76
N TYR A 517 -42.57 -4.50 -4.57
CA TYR A 517 -41.19 -4.49 -4.16
C TYR A 517 -40.99 -3.63 -2.91
N THR A 518 -40.12 -4.09 -2.01
CA THR A 518 -39.66 -3.35 -0.84
C THR A 518 -38.19 -3.05 -0.98
N ILE A 519 -37.83 -1.78 -0.84
CA ILE A 519 -36.44 -1.30 -0.93
C ILE A 519 -36.02 -0.84 0.46
N ALA A 520 -35.01 -1.46 1.03
CA ALA A 520 -34.34 -1.02 2.24
C ALA A 520 -33.22 -0.02 1.87
N MET A 521 -32.98 0.99 2.70
CA MET A 521 -31.94 1.98 2.50
C MET A 521 -31.04 2.11 3.73
N VAL A 522 -29.71 2.04 3.54
CA VAL A 522 -28.73 2.14 4.62
C VAL A 522 -27.61 3.10 4.25
N HIS A 523 -27.38 4.12 5.08
CA HIS A 523 -26.33 5.10 4.91
C HIS A 523 -25.75 5.58 6.25
N GLY A 524 -24.62 6.32 6.21
CA GLY A 524 -23.88 6.72 7.41
C GLY A 524 -24.64 7.62 8.39
N GLN A 525 -25.61 8.39 7.91
CA GLN A 525 -26.40 9.36 8.72
C GLN A 525 -27.56 8.73 9.47
N LEU A 526 -27.90 7.46 9.19
CA LEU A 526 -28.95 6.76 9.96
C LEU A 526 -28.52 6.50 11.39
N LYS A 527 -29.44 6.64 12.33
CA LYS A 527 -29.23 6.20 13.69
C LYS A 527 -29.01 4.69 13.76
N PRO A 528 -28.21 4.19 14.73
CA PRO A 528 -27.94 2.76 14.83
C PRO A 528 -29.18 1.87 14.81
N GLU A 529 -30.25 2.26 15.53
CA GLU A 529 -31.50 1.53 15.60
C GLU A 529 -32.24 1.47 14.26
N GLU A 530 -32.25 2.58 13.51
CA GLU A 530 -32.85 2.65 12.17
C GLU A 530 -32.07 1.81 11.16
N LYS A 531 -30.72 1.85 11.26
CA LYS A 531 -29.84 1.06 10.44
C LYS A 531 -30.09 -0.44 10.68
N ASP A 532 -30.16 -0.86 11.93
CA ASP A 532 -30.47 -2.25 12.31
C ASP A 532 -31.84 -2.70 11.82
N ALA A 533 -32.85 -1.82 11.90
CA ALA A 533 -34.18 -2.11 11.38
C ALA A 533 -34.20 -2.34 9.87
N GLN A 534 -33.52 -1.48 9.08
CA GLN A 534 -33.39 -1.64 7.63
C GLN A 534 -32.63 -2.90 7.25
N MET A 535 -31.54 -3.21 8.00
CA MET A 535 -30.73 -4.40 7.79
C MET A 535 -31.53 -5.67 8.09
N ARG A 536 -32.37 -5.69 9.13
CA ARG A 536 -33.26 -6.81 9.45
C ARG A 536 -34.30 -7.05 8.37
N LEU A 537 -34.95 -5.99 7.84
CA LEU A 537 -35.89 -6.11 6.72
C LEU A 537 -35.27 -6.86 5.53
N PHE A 538 -34.01 -6.56 5.23
CA PHE A 538 -33.29 -7.22 4.15
C PHE A 538 -32.84 -8.63 4.50
N SER A 539 -32.27 -8.85 5.67
CA SER A 539 -31.78 -10.19 6.10
C SER A 539 -32.92 -11.20 6.26
N GLU A 540 -34.12 -10.75 6.68
CA GLU A 540 -35.33 -11.57 6.78
C GLU A 540 -36.03 -11.81 5.43
N GLY A 541 -35.49 -11.26 4.31
CA GLY A 541 -36.07 -11.42 2.98
C GLY A 541 -37.33 -10.57 2.73
N LYS A 542 -37.69 -9.67 3.65
CA LYS A 542 -38.85 -8.77 3.53
C LYS A 542 -38.60 -7.65 2.51
N ALA A 543 -37.34 -7.22 2.37
CA ALA A 543 -36.90 -6.31 1.33
C ALA A 543 -36.12 -7.06 0.25
N GLN A 544 -36.46 -6.83 -1.02
CA GLN A 544 -35.83 -7.45 -2.18
C GLN A 544 -34.57 -6.70 -2.62
N ILE A 545 -34.53 -5.40 -2.40
CA ILE A 545 -33.42 -4.53 -2.79
C ILE A 545 -32.90 -3.80 -1.55
N MET A 546 -31.59 -3.78 -1.38
CA MET A 546 -30.93 -2.92 -0.42
C MET A 546 -30.08 -1.88 -1.14
N VAL A 547 -30.41 -0.61 -0.94
CA VAL A 547 -29.66 0.53 -1.44
C VAL A 547 -28.77 1.07 -0.32
N ALA A 548 -27.46 1.21 -0.59
CA ALA A 548 -26.55 1.72 0.43
C ALA A 548 -25.37 2.48 -0.13
N THR A 549 -24.71 3.25 0.75
CA THR A 549 -23.35 3.74 0.53
C THR A 549 -22.32 2.67 0.94
N THR A 550 -21.03 2.95 0.83
CA THR A 550 -19.91 2.04 1.20
C THR A 550 -19.97 1.46 2.62
N VAL A 551 -20.90 1.91 3.46
CA VAL A 551 -21.13 1.40 4.84
C VAL A 551 -21.44 -0.11 4.87
N ILE A 552 -21.83 -0.72 3.72
CA ILE A 552 -22.01 -2.19 3.61
C ILE A 552 -20.67 -2.96 3.64
N GLU A 553 -19.54 -2.30 3.62
CA GLU A 553 -18.23 -2.98 3.79
C GLU A 553 -18.20 -3.81 5.07
N VAL A 554 -19.07 -3.53 6.03
CA VAL A 554 -19.09 -4.17 7.34
C VAL A 554 -20.32 -5.07 7.50
N GLY A 555 -20.13 -6.35 7.26
CA GLY A 555 -20.59 -7.37 8.19
C GLY A 555 -21.95 -8.04 7.97
N VAL A 556 -22.83 -7.75 7.00
CA VAL A 556 -24.08 -8.51 6.91
C VAL A 556 -24.00 -9.68 5.92
N ASN A 557 -24.21 -10.88 6.45
CA ASN A 557 -24.29 -12.10 5.65
C ASN A 557 -25.74 -12.38 5.27
N VAL A 558 -26.11 -12.14 4.01
CA VAL A 558 -27.42 -12.50 3.45
C VAL A 558 -27.21 -13.56 2.35
N PRO A 559 -27.40 -14.85 2.65
CA PRO A 559 -27.13 -15.92 1.70
C PRO A 559 -27.97 -15.82 0.42
N ASN A 560 -29.19 -15.26 0.51
CA ASN A 560 -30.10 -15.08 -0.61
C ASN A 560 -29.74 -13.90 -1.53
N ALA A 561 -28.84 -13.00 -1.12
CA ALA A 561 -28.38 -11.90 -1.96
C ALA A 561 -27.40 -12.40 -3.02
N SER A 562 -27.87 -12.51 -4.25
CA SER A 562 -27.11 -13.06 -5.38
C SER A 562 -26.59 -12.01 -6.35
N VAL A 563 -27.06 -10.77 -6.29
CA VAL A 563 -26.65 -9.70 -7.20
C VAL A 563 -26.12 -8.52 -6.41
N MET A 564 -24.94 -8.05 -6.82
CA MET A 564 -24.30 -6.81 -6.38
C MET A 564 -24.22 -5.85 -7.57
N LEU A 565 -24.97 -4.74 -7.51
CA LEU A 565 -24.87 -3.64 -8.46
C LEU A 565 -24.06 -2.52 -7.81
N ILE A 566 -22.95 -2.13 -8.45
CA ILE A 566 -22.09 -1.03 -7.97
C ILE A 566 -22.21 0.13 -8.95
N GLU A 567 -22.76 1.22 -8.49
CA GLU A 567 -22.98 2.45 -9.25
C GLU A 567 -21.71 3.31 -9.24
N SER A 568 -21.41 3.96 -10.37
CA SER A 568 -20.18 4.76 -10.55
C SER A 568 -18.93 4.00 -10.07
N ALA A 569 -18.77 2.76 -10.52
CA ALA A 569 -17.74 1.84 -10.06
C ALA A 569 -16.32 2.39 -10.30
N GLU A 570 -16.12 3.30 -11.25
CA GLU A 570 -14.84 3.99 -11.51
C GLU A 570 -14.35 4.83 -10.33
N ARG A 571 -15.21 5.17 -9.37
CA ARG A 571 -14.88 5.96 -8.18
C ARG A 571 -14.39 5.12 -7.00
N PHE A 572 -14.51 3.80 -7.10
CA PHE A 572 -14.05 2.88 -6.07
C PHE A 572 -12.62 2.39 -6.34
N GLY A 573 -11.88 2.12 -5.26
CA GLY A 573 -10.63 1.38 -5.34
C GLY A 573 -10.87 -0.11 -5.61
N LEU A 574 -9.87 -0.78 -6.19
CA LEU A 574 -9.96 -2.22 -6.50
C LEU A 574 -10.24 -3.08 -5.26
N SER A 575 -9.58 -2.78 -4.15
CA SER A 575 -9.81 -3.48 -2.88
C SER A 575 -11.24 -3.33 -2.38
N GLN A 576 -11.84 -2.14 -2.51
CA GLN A 576 -13.24 -1.89 -2.15
C GLN A 576 -14.21 -2.66 -3.06
N LEU A 577 -13.99 -2.60 -4.38
CA LEU A 577 -14.79 -3.36 -5.35
C LEU A 577 -14.75 -4.86 -5.07
N HIS A 578 -13.56 -5.38 -4.73
CA HIS A 578 -13.38 -6.78 -4.39
C HIS A 578 -14.12 -7.17 -3.09
N GLN A 579 -14.06 -6.34 -2.05
CA GLN A 579 -14.80 -6.55 -0.81
C GLN A 579 -16.31 -6.51 -1.03
N LEU A 580 -16.82 -5.55 -1.82
CA LEU A 580 -18.24 -5.47 -2.17
C LEU A 580 -18.67 -6.69 -2.97
N ARG A 581 -17.89 -7.10 -3.98
CA ARG A 581 -18.15 -8.34 -4.72
C ARG A 581 -18.26 -9.56 -3.81
N GLY A 582 -17.41 -9.66 -2.80
CA GLY A 582 -17.41 -10.76 -1.82
C GLY A 582 -18.64 -10.80 -0.90
N ARG A 583 -19.51 -9.79 -0.93
CA ARG A 583 -20.77 -9.79 -0.15
C ARG A 583 -21.84 -10.68 -0.76
N VAL A 584 -21.76 -11.00 -2.03
CA VAL A 584 -22.59 -11.98 -2.71
C VAL A 584 -21.82 -13.28 -2.95
N GLY A 585 -22.47 -14.32 -3.48
CA GLY A 585 -21.83 -15.60 -3.77
C GLY A 585 -21.61 -16.46 -2.52
N ARG A 586 -22.49 -16.38 -1.54
CA ARG A 586 -22.42 -17.18 -0.31
C ARG A 586 -23.38 -18.38 -0.31
N SER A 587 -24.13 -18.56 -1.38
CA SER A 587 -24.98 -19.74 -1.65
C SER A 587 -24.40 -20.60 -2.77
N ALA A 588 -24.95 -21.81 -2.96
CA ALA A 588 -24.60 -22.69 -4.07
C ALA A 588 -25.04 -22.17 -5.45
N GLU A 589 -25.81 -21.08 -5.47
CA GLU A 589 -26.38 -20.48 -6.65
C GLU A 589 -25.40 -19.50 -7.32
N GLN A 590 -25.58 -19.30 -8.64
CA GLN A 590 -24.77 -18.33 -9.37
C GLN A 590 -25.05 -16.91 -8.89
N SER A 591 -23.98 -16.18 -8.56
CA SER A 591 -24.06 -14.79 -8.16
C SER A 591 -23.36 -13.87 -9.15
N TYR A 592 -23.79 -12.63 -9.18
CA TYR A 592 -23.37 -11.63 -10.17
C TYR A 592 -22.91 -10.34 -9.47
N CYS A 593 -21.85 -9.75 -10.02
CA CYS A 593 -21.40 -8.41 -9.66
C CYS A 593 -21.41 -7.54 -10.91
N ILE A 594 -22.23 -6.50 -10.91
CA ILE A 594 -22.40 -5.59 -12.06
C ILE A 594 -21.74 -4.27 -11.68
N LEU A 595 -20.75 -3.85 -12.49
CA LEU A 595 -20.05 -2.59 -12.33
C LEU A 595 -20.60 -1.60 -13.35
N MET A 596 -21.32 -0.58 -12.87
CA MET A 596 -21.83 0.50 -13.69
C MET A 596 -20.85 1.66 -13.73
N THR A 597 -20.56 2.19 -14.92
CA THR A 597 -19.62 3.32 -15.08
C THR A 597 -20.13 4.31 -16.12
N ASP A 598 -19.56 5.52 -16.09
CA ASP A 598 -19.70 6.46 -17.20
C ASP A 598 -18.97 5.90 -18.45
N VAL A 599 -19.34 6.44 -19.63
CA VAL A 599 -18.75 6.07 -20.93
C VAL A 599 -17.29 6.53 -21.02
N LYS A 600 -16.94 7.67 -20.41
CA LYS A 600 -15.59 8.22 -20.41
C LYS A 600 -14.84 7.78 -19.16
N LEU A 601 -13.93 6.84 -19.34
CA LEU A 601 -13.06 6.34 -18.28
C LEU A 601 -11.60 6.80 -18.48
N SER A 602 -10.94 7.14 -17.38
CA SER A 602 -9.48 7.28 -17.36
C SER A 602 -8.81 5.92 -17.62
N HIS A 603 -7.53 5.94 -18.00
CA HIS A 603 -6.76 4.72 -18.19
C HIS A 603 -6.79 3.81 -16.94
N ASP A 604 -6.56 4.39 -15.77
CA ASP A 604 -6.55 3.66 -14.51
C ASP A 604 -7.91 3.09 -14.14
N SER A 605 -9.00 3.85 -14.38
CA SER A 605 -10.36 3.36 -14.16
C SER A 605 -10.71 2.20 -15.09
N ARG A 606 -10.27 2.26 -16.34
CA ARG A 606 -10.45 1.17 -17.30
C ARG A 606 -9.71 -0.08 -16.85
N THR A 607 -8.43 0.05 -16.48
CA THR A 607 -7.61 -1.06 -15.96
C THR A 607 -8.26 -1.70 -14.72
N ARG A 608 -8.83 -0.89 -13.81
CA ARG A 608 -9.57 -1.42 -12.65
C ARG A 608 -10.78 -2.26 -13.05
N MET A 609 -11.60 -1.77 -13.98
CA MET A 609 -12.78 -2.52 -14.46
C MET A 609 -12.38 -3.82 -15.16
N GLU A 610 -11.40 -3.76 -16.05
CA GLU A 610 -10.86 -4.93 -16.75
C GLU A 610 -10.32 -5.98 -15.76
N THR A 611 -9.58 -5.54 -14.76
CA THR A 611 -9.06 -6.44 -13.70
C THR A 611 -10.18 -7.13 -12.94
N MET A 612 -11.20 -6.38 -12.51
CA MET A 612 -12.34 -6.95 -11.78
C MET A 612 -13.13 -7.97 -12.59
N VAL A 613 -13.21 -7.79 -13.92
CA VAL A 613 -13.88 -8.73 -14.83
C VAL A 613 -13.00 -9.96 -15.11
N ALA A 614 -11.69 -9.79 -15.25
CA ALA A 614 -10.75 -10.83 -15.64
C ALA A 614 -10.49 -11.84 -14.54
N THR A 615 -10.49 -11.42 -13.26
CA THR A 615 -10.13 -12.31 -12.15
C THR A 615 -11.03 -12.17 -10.92
N CYS A 616 -11.23 -13.29 -10.23
CA CYS A 616 -11.84 -13.36 -8.91
C CYS A 616 -10.80 -13.48 -7.78
N ASP A 617 -9.52 -13.69 -8.11
CA ASP A 617 -8.44 -13.83 -7.15
C ASP A 617 -8.11 -12.49 -6.49
N GLY A 618 -8.38 -12.40 -5.20
CA GLY A 618 -8.13 -11.18 -4.43
C GLY A 618 -6.66 -10.79 -4.35
N PHE A 619 -5.71 -11.75 -4.42
CA PHE A 619 -4.27 -11.44 -4.41
C PHE A 619 -3.84 -10.79 -5.71
N GLN A 620 -4.31 -11.29 -6.87
CA GLN A 620 -4.06 -10.65 -8.17
C GLN A 620 -4.65 -9.24 -8.22
N ILE A 621 -5.87 -9.06 -7.72
CA ILE A 621 -6.52 -7.75 -7.63
C ILE A 621 -5.70 -6.80 -6.76
N ALA A 622 -5.21 -7.26 -5.61
CA ALA A 622 -4.39 -6.45 -4.72
C ALA A 622 -3.03 -6.06 -5.35
N GLU A 623 -2.43 -6.94 -6.16
CA GLU A 623 -1.20 -6.61 -6.90
C GLU A 623 -1.44 -5.52 -7.95
N VAL A 624 -2.57 -5.55 -8.66
CA VAL A 624 -2.93 -4.50 -9.62
C VAL A 624 -3.28 -3.19 -8.90
N ASP A 625 -4.03 -3.25 -7.78
CA ASP A 625 -4.35 -2.07 -6.96
C ASP A 625 -3.07 -1.38 -6.46
N LEU A 626 -2.10 -2.18 -6.01
CA LEU A 626 -0.78 -1.70 -5.60
C LEU A 626 -0.02 -1.01 -6.75
N LYS A 627 -0.07 -1.57 -7.97
CA LYS A 627 0.57 -0.99 -9.16
C LYS A 627 -0.06 0.34 -9.57
N LEU A 628 -1.38 0.47 -9.47
CA LEU A 628 -2.11 1.66 -9.89
C LEU A 628 -1.99 2.82 -8.89
N ARG A 629 -2.03 2.53 -7.58
CA ARG A 629 -1.97 3.57 -6.53
C ARG A 629 -0.55 3.95 -6.14
N GLY A 630 0.39 3.06 -6.33
CA GLY A 630 1.72 3.16 -5.73
C GLY A 630 1.70 2.83 -4.22
N PRO A 631 2.89 2.65 -3.62
CA PRO A 631 3.01 2.23 -2.21
C PRO A 631 2.53 3.29 -1.19
N GLY A 632 2.50 4.56 -1.56
CA GLY A 632 2.16 5.68 -0.66
C GLY A 632 0.67 5.81 -0.31
N ASP A 633 -0.22 5.50 -1.26
CA ASP A 633 -1.67 5.69 -1.08
C ASP A 633 -2.38 4.51 -0.39
N LEU A 634 -1.78 3.31 -0.44
CA LEU A 634 -2.36 2.12 0.21
C LEU A 634 -2.38 2.21 1.73
N MET A 635 -1.55 3.05 2.31
CA MET A 635 -1.36 3.13 3.76
C MET A 635 -2.14 4.28 4.41
N GLY A 636 -2.91 5.05 3.65
CA GLY A 636 -3.78 6.13 4.17
C GLY A 636 -2.99 7.24 4.87
N LYS A 637 -3.38 8.48 4.70
CA LYS A 637 -2.76 9.67 5.34
C LYS A 637 -2.74 9.65 6.89
N GLN A 638 -3.32 8.63 7.52
CA GLN A 638 -3.48 8.55 8.99
C GLN A 638 -2.71 7.43 9.67
N GLN A 639 -2.13 6.47 8.94
CA GLN A 639 -1.19 5.54 9.56
C GLN A 639 0.22 6.09 9.37
N SER A 640 0.69 6.79 10.38
CA SER A 640 2.06 7.29 10.55
C SER A 640 3.08 6.15 10.67
N GLY A 641 3.18 5.31 9.64
CA GLY A 641 3.94 4.08 9.63
C GLY A 641 4.57 3.71 8.30
N VAL A 642 4.49 4.58 7.30
CA VAL A 642 5.01 4.27 5.97
C VAL A 642 6.53 4.23 5.98
N LEU A 643 7.09 3.11 5.56
CA LEU A 643 8.51 2.99 5.19
C LEU A 643 8.81 4.00 4.08
N ALA A 644 9.40 5.14 4.43
CA ALA A 644 9.85 6.14 3.48
C ALA A 644 11.10 5.61 2.76
N LEU A 645 10.89 4.80 1.72
CA LEU A 645 11.96 4.31 0.86
C LEU A 645 12.54 5.48 0.06
N LYS A 646 13.86 5.52 -0.03
CA LYS A 646 14.59 6.57 -0.76
C LYS A 646 14.78 6.23 -2.25
N ILE A 647 14.97 4.95 -2.58
CA ILE A 647 15.28 4.50 -3.93
C ILE A 647 14.50 3.24 -4.35
N ALA A 648 14.22 2.33 -3.43
CA ALA A 648 13.48 1.11 -3.73
C ALA A 648 11.97 1.38 -3.82
N ASP A 649 11.30 0.57 -4.63
CA ASP A 649 9.85 0.57 -4.80
C ASP A 649 9.31 -0.83 -4.50
N LEU A 650 8.53 -0.97 -3.42
CA LEU A 650 8.01 -2.28 -2.98
C LEU A 650 7.17 -2.99 -4.03
N VAL A 651 6.60 -2.22 -4.98
CA VAL A 651 5.78 -2.77 -6.07
C VAL A 651 6.66 -3.31 -7.20
N LYS A 652 7.60 -2.48 -7.64
CA LYS A 652 8.45 -2.78 -8.81
C LYS A 652 9.59 -3.72 -8.45
N ASP A 653 10.09 -3.62 -7.22
CA ASP A 653 11.29 -4.31 -6.76
C ASP A 653 10.97 -5.56 -5.91
N GLY A 654 9.80 -6.20 -6.09
CA GLY A 654 9.38 -7.39 -5.34
C GLY A 654 10.35 -8.58 -5.44
N GLY A 655 11.01 -8.74 -6.59
CA GLY A 655 12.08 -9.74 -6.76
C GLY A 655 13.31 -9.43 -5.89
N LEU A 656 13.71 -8.16 -5.80
CA LEU A 656 14.81 -7.70 -4.94
C LEU A 656 14.48 -7.88 -3.47
N LEU A 657 13.25 -7.61 -3.09
CA LEU A 657 12.77 -7.78 -1.72
C LEU A 657 12.89 -9.24 -1.26
N LYS A 658 12.55 -10.19 -2.14
CA LYS A 658 12.73 -11.62 -1.83
C LYS A 658 14.18 -11.96 -1.60
N ILE A 659 15.08 -11.53 -2.50
CA ILE A 659 16.52 -11.73 -2.36
C ILE A 659 17.02 -11.14 -1.04
N ALA A 660 16.66 -9.89 -0.75
CA ALA A 660 17.02 -9.20 0.49
C ALA A 660 16.58 -9.98 1.74
N ARG A 661 15.36 -10.52 1.73
CA ARG A 661 14.79 -11.31 2.82
C ARG A 661 15.53 -12.64 3.01
N ASP A 662 15.80 -13.36 1.92
CA ASP A 662 16.48 -14.65 1.99
C ASP A 662 17.87 -14.48 2.64
N TYR A 663 18.68 -13.51 2.20
CA TYR A 663 19.98 -13.22 2.80
C TYR A 663 19.88 -12.73 4.25
N ALA A 664 18.93 -11.88 4.58
CA ALA A 664 18.72 -11.41 5.95
C ALA A 664 18.27 -12.56 6.89
N THR A 665 17.48 -13.50 6.39
CA THR A 665 17.05 -14.70 7.14
C THR A 665 18.24 -15.61 7.41
N ASP A 666 19.07 -15.88 6.41
CA ASP A 666 20.25 -16.72 6.54
C ASP A 666 21.26 -16.08 7.50
N LEU A 667 21.46 -14.77 7.43
CA LEU A 667 22.34 -14.04 8.33
C LEU A 667 21.86 -14.15 9.79
N ILE A 668 20.59 -13.89 10.08
CA ILE A 668 20.05 -13.98 11.45
C ILE A 668 20.03 -15.42 11.96
N ARG A 669 19.88 -16.41 11.07
CA ARG A 669 19.98 -17.83 11.46
C ARG A 669 21.37 -18.20 11.94
N ILE A 670 22.42 -17.65 11.28
CA ILE A 670 23.83 -17.95 11.60
C ILE A 670 24.30 -17.07 12.77
N ASP A 671 24.01 -15.79 12.75
CA ASP A 671 24.48 -14.78 13.72
C ASP A 671 23.31 -13.87 14.14
N PRO A 672 22.43 -14.33 15.05
CA PRO A 672 21.22 -13.59 15.45
C PRO A 672 21.49 -12.23 16.10
N GLU A 673 22.61 -12.09 16.79
CA GLU A 673 22.99 -10.88 17.53
C GLU A 673 23.95 -9.99 16.75
N LEU A 674 24.36 -10.44 15.54
CA LEU A 674 25.37 -9.79 14.70
C LEU A 674 26.69 -9.53 15.48
N ALA A 675 27.09 -10.52 16.29
CA ALA A 675 28.25 -10.43 17.16
C ALA A 675 29.55 -10.90 16.47
N ASP A 676 29.46 -11.64 15.36
CA ASP A 676 30.61 -12.09 14.60
C ASP A 676 31.41 -10.88 14.06
N PRO A 677 32.74 -10.86 14.22
CA PRO A 677 33.63 -9.85 13.62
C PRO A 677 33.39 -9.62 12.12
N ALA A 678 33.06 -10.68 11.37
CA ALA A 678 32.71 -10.57 9.94
C ALA A 678 31.46 -9.72 9.67
N HIS A 679 30.51 -9.64 10.63
CA HIS A 679 29.23 -8.91 10.49
C HIS A 679 29.21 -7.60 11.26
N GLN A 680 30.30 -7.17 11.91
CA GLN A 680 30.31 -5.92 12.70
C GLN A 680 29.94 -4.69 11.89
N HIS A 681 30.34 -4.62 10.62
CA HIS A 681 29.98 -3.50 9.74
C HIS A 681 28.47 -3.46 9.44
N VAL A 682 27.83 -4.62 9.36
CA VAL A 682 26.35 -4.73 9.22
C VAL A 682 25.67 -4.28 10.49
N ALA A 683 26.14 -4.75 11.66
CA ALA A 683 25.64 -4.34 12.97
C ALA A 683 25.77 -2.84 13.20
N HIS A 684 26.93 -2.26 12.84
CA HIS A 684 27.17 -0.82 12.95
C HIS A 684 26.18 -0.02 12.09
N THR A 685 26.02 -0.42 10.82
CA THR A 685 25.07 0.25 9.90
C THR A 685 23.63 0.13 10.38
N LEU A 686 23.21 -1.06 10.85
CA LEU A 686 21.88 -1.26 11.42
C LEU A 686 21.62 -0.36 12.62
N ASN A 687 22.60 -0.22 13.52
CA ASN A 687 22.49 0.63 14.70
C ASN A 687 22.46 2.13 14.33
N MET A 688 23.21 2.57 13.34
CA MET A 688 23.15 3.93 12.82
C MET A 688 21.77 4.23 12.23
N LEU A 689 21.21 3.32 11.44
CA LEU A 689 19.87 3.45 10.89
C LEU A 689 18.79 3.52 11.99
N LYS A 690 18.92 2.74 13.07
CA LYS A 690 18.02 2.79 14.24
C LYS A 690 18.08 4.11 15.00
N ARG A 691 19.22 4.79 15.07
CA ARG A 691 19.38 6.09 15.75
C ARG A 691 18.78 7.27 15.00
N ASN A 692 18.78 7.21 13.68
CA ASN A 692 18.16 8.23 12.81
C ASN A 692 16.65 8.08 12.81
N LYS A 693 16.00 8.58 13.86
CA LYS A 693 14.57 8.42 14.24
C LYS A 693 13.50 8.72 13.18
N GLY A 694 13.86 9.16 11.98
CA GLY A 694 12.88 9.55 10.96
C GLY A 694 12.21 8.40 10.20
N ILE A 695 12.84 7.22 10.13
CA ILE A 695 12.38 6.11 9.28
C ILE A 695 11.84 4.93 10.10
N TRP A 696 12.19 4.82 11.39
CA TRP A 696 12.11 3.57 12.14
C TRP A 696 11.17 3.55 13.35
N ASN A 697 10.56 4.68 13.71
CA ASN A 697 9.56 4.74 14.80
C ASN A 697 8.25 4.01 14.50
N LEU A 698 8.16 3.33 13.36
CA LEU A 698 6.96 2.75 12.83
C LEU A 698 6.96 1.24 12.80
N ILE A 699 8.09 0.65 13.20
CA ILE A 699 8.27 -0.79 13.34
C ILE A 699 8.35 -1.18 14.83
N SER A 700 8.23 -0.21 15.72
CA SER A 700 8.23 -0.44 17.19
C SER A 700 6.85 -0.81 17.70
#